data_db53c91b50e67ea3f556a74eae0a6f85
#
_entry.id   db53c91b50e67ea3f556a74eae0a6f85
#
_cell.length_a   1.000
_cell.length_b   1.000
_cell.length_c   1.000
_cell.angle_alpha   90.00
_cell.angle_beta   90.00
_cell.angle_gamma   90.00
#
_symmetry.space_group_name_H-M   'P 1'
#
loop_
_entity.id
_entity.type
_entity.pdbx_description
1 polymer ?
#
loop_
_entity_poly.entity_id
_entity_poly.type
_entity_poly.pdbx_seq_one_letter_code
_entity_poly.pdbx_strand_id
1 'polypeptide(L)'
;MSSTASQHKPQSGVVMRDHTQQPVERVADQLEIPSLDDRTYRVIRLPNQLEVLLVHDPETDKASAALDVNVGNFSDEDDMPGMAHAVEHLLFMGTKKYPVENAYNVYLSSHSGSSNAYTGATSTNYFFDIAAKPSNGEEPSETNLSPLYGGLDRFAQFFIEPLFLSSTLDRELRAVDSENKKNLQSDQWRLHQLEKTLSNPKHPYCHFSTGNFEVLKTEPESQGIDVRQKFIDFHEKHYSANRMKLCVLGREPLDVLEKWVAELFSGVPNKDLSQNRWEIEVPFTKEHLSMQCFAKPVMDSRELNLYFPFIDEEYLYETQPSRYISHLIGHEGPGSIMAYLKSKGWANSLSAGAYQICPGTPGIFDCQIRLTKEGLKHYKEVVKVFFQYISLLRQTPPQEWIFDEQKGMADVDFKFKQKTPASRFTSRICAVMQKPLPREWLLSGQSRLRKFDPEAIVKGVELLRPDNFRMTIVSRDFPGNWDQKEKWYGTEYKAERIPEDFLAEISQALNCTASERLSALHLPHKNQFIPTKLEVEKKEVERSALSPRVIRNDEVARTWYKKDDTFWVPKANLIVSIKNPIIFASADNSVKSKLFTDLVRDALEEYSYDAELAGLQYNVSLDSRGLFIEVSGYNDKLPVLLEQVLITMRDLEIKDERFEIIKERLTRGYKNCELQQPFTQIGDYVSWLTSEHDYVVEQLVAVLPGITAEAVRQFHKQIMSQLHIEACVHGNVHKEDALKLTDMIETILKPRVLPKEEWPVIRSLDFPPGSNYLFQKTLKDTANVNHCIEYYLHLGDKGDRMIRAKTQLLDQIIHEPAFDQLRTKEQLGYVVFSGLRSSATTYGFRFIIQSERTSEYLESRIDSFLAAQTASLENMSDADFESHKRSVIIKRLEKLKNLDQETGRHWAQISNEYYDFEAAQRDAAKVKELTKSEMIEFYSTYIKPTSPTRAKLVVQLIAQGISPKVKEAEELSNGDTSAIWSNGTEPLLIRNVRDYKARLSVTAGARPIRDLSEFEEVDSKL
;
A
#
# COMPACT_ATOMS: atom_id res chain seq x y z
N MET A 1 79.44 -1.68 13.84
CA MET A 1 78.97 -0.44 13.20
C MET A 1 77.55 -0.64 12.74
N SER A 2 76.61 -0.03 13.44
CA SER A 2 75.21 -0.15 13.31
C SER A 2 74.68 0.67 12.15
N SER A 3 73.74 0.15 11.35
CA SER A 3 72.85 0.95 10.49
C SER A 3 71.42 0.54 10.75
N THR A 4 70.73 1.45 11.39
CA THR A 4 69.30 1.42 11.66
C THR A 4 68.55 1.62 10.36
N ALA A 5 67.72 0.60 9.95
CA ALA A 5 66.73 0.74 8.88
C ALA A 5 65.41 1.21 9.47
N SER A 6 65.02 2.41 9.12
CA SER A 6 63.69 2.98 9.36
C SER A 6 62.64 2.31 8.48
N GLN A 7 61.68 1.64 9.11
CA GLN A 7 60.48 1.16 8.42
C GLN A 7 59.47 2.31 8.21
N HIS A 8 59.29 2.72 6.97
CA HIS A 8 58.14 3.52 6.56
C HIS A 8 56.93 2.60 6.33
N LYS A 9 55.88 2.80 7.13
CA LYS A 9 54.53 2.32 6.81
C LYS A 9 53.98 3.15 5.67
N PRO A 10 53.35 2.57 4.66
CA PRO A 10 52.61 3.34 3.65
C PRO A 10 51.31 3.87 4.28
N GLN A 11 51.17 5.17 4.33
CA GLN A 11 49.90 5.85 4.50
C GLN A 11 49.06 5.61 3.23
N SER A 12 47.96 4.87 3.34
CA SER A 12 46.94 4.79 2.30
C SER A 12 46.15 6.08 2.27
N GLY A 13 46.69 7.09 1.64
CA GLY A 13 45.93 8.26 1.24
C GLY A 13 45.03 7.91 0.08
N VAL A 14 43.71 7.93 0.28
CA VAL A 14 42.72 7.91 -0.79
C VAL A 14 42.98 9.18 -1.61
N VAL A 15 43.53 9.01 -2.82
CA VAL A 15 43.69 10.11 -3.77
C VAL A 15 42.28 10.38 -4.33
N MET A 16 41.63 11.42 -3.83
CA MET A 16 40.44 11.97 -4.48
C MET A 16 40.87 12.50 -5.86
N ARG A 17 40.46 11.81 -6.93
CA ARG A 17 40.60 12.33 -8.28
C ARG A 17 39.65 13.49 -8.46
N ASP A 18 40.15 14.63 -8.88
CA ASP A 18 39.36 15.79 -9.27
C ASP A 18 38.67 15.49 -10.61
N HIS A 19 37.42 15.05 -10.55
CA HIS A 19 36.59 14.69 -11.72
C HIS A 19 35.87 15.88 -12.34
N THR A 20 36.03 17.11 -11.83
CA THR A 20 35.28 18.29 -12.26
C THR A 20 35.55 18.76 -13.69
N GLN A 21 36.49 18.17 -14.39
CA GLN A 21 36.84 18.53 -15.76
C GLN A 21 36.36 17.56 -16.86
N GLN A 22 35.72 16.45 -16.50
CA GLN A 22 35.17 15.53 -17.51
C GLN A 22 33.76 15.97 -17.93
N PRO A 23 33.42 15.90 -19.24
CA PRO A 23 32.07 16.22 -19.70
C PRO A 23 31.06 15.17 -19.17
N VAL A 24 29.80 15.59 -19.05
CA VAL A 24 28.68 14.68 -18.79
C VAL A 24 28.55 13.72 -19.98
N GLU A 25 28.52 12.42 -19.70
CA GLU A 25 28.37 11.39 -20.72
C GLU A 25 26.87 11.13 -20.96
N ARG A 26 26.43 11.15 -22.21
CA ARG A 26 25.07 10.71 -22.60
C ARG A 26 25.10 9.23 -22.90
N VAL A 27 24.36 8.44 -22.07
CA VAL A 27 24.33 6.98 -22.15
C VAL A 27 23.22 6.51 -23.09
N ALA A 28 22.03 7.11 -22.99
CA ALA A 28 20.89 6.84 -23.87
C ALA A 28 19.96 8.05 -23.96
N ASP A 29 19.53 8.40 -25.17
CA ASP A 29 18.54 9.48 -25.43
C ASP A 29 17.17 8.96 -25.86
N GLN A 30 17.05 7.68 -26.17
CA GLN A 30 15.79 7.05 -26.59
C GLN A 30 15.54 5.81 -25.74
N LEU A 31 14.41 5.78 -25.09
CA LEU A 31 13.91 4.64 -24.34
C LEU A 31 12.74 4.00 -25.09
N GLU A 32 12.53 2.71 -24.88
CA GLU A 32 11.30 2.05 -25.29
C GLU A 32 10.17 2.50 -24.35
N ILE A 33 9.23 3.31 -24.87
CA ILE A 33 8.17 3.96 -24.09
C ILE A 33 6.78 3.44 -24.45
N PRO A 34 5.81 3.52 -23.53
CA PRO A 34 4.40 3.28 -23.84
C PRO A 34 3.87 4.23 -24.91
N SER A 35 2.88 3.79 -25.70
CA SER A 35 2.38 4.59 -26.83
C SER A 35 1.67 5.90 -26.41
N LEU A 36 1.20 5.97 -25.16
CA LEU A 36 0.52 7.15 -24.60
C LEU A 36 1.44 8.01 -23.72
N ASP A 37 2.73 7.66 -23.67
CA ASP A 37 3.72 8.42 -22.90
C ASP A 37 4.26 9.58 -23.74
N ASP A 38 3.94 10.80 -23.35
CA ASP A 38 4.34 12.05 -23.98
C ASP A 38 5.61 12.67 -23.36
N ARG A 39 6.23 11.98 -22.40
CA ARG A 39 7.47 12.40 -21.76
C ARG A 39 8.67 12.13 -22.65
N THR A 40 9.71 12.92 -22.45
CA THR A 40 11.02 12.68 -23.06
C THR A 40 12.05 12.28 -21.99
N TYR A 41 13.01 11.47 -22.39
CA TYR A 41 13.92 10.78 -21.49
C TYR A 41 15.36 10.93 -21.93
N ARG A 42 16.27 10.98 -20.96
CA ARG A 42 17.72 10.94 -21.22
C ARG A 42 18.43 10.27 -20.06
N VAL A 43 19.27 9.28 -20.36
CA VAL A 43 20.18 8.67 -19.38
C VAL A 43 21.54 9.29 -19.54
N ILE A 44 22.09 9.83 -18.48
CA ILE A 44 23.41 10.44 -18.42
C ILE A 44 24.26 9.82 -17.33
N ARG A 45 25.58 9.99 -17.43
CA ARG A 45 26.53 9.68 -16.38
C ARG A 45 27.37 10.91 -16.04
N LEU A 46 27.34 11.30 -14.78
CA LEU A 46 28.12 12.44 -14.30
C LEU A 46 29.61 12.09 -14.18
N PRO A 47 30.51 13.09 -14.12
CA PRO A 47 31.95 12.85 -13.94
C PRO A 47 32.31 11.98 -12.72
N ASN A 48 31.53 12.06 -11.64
CA ASN A 48 31.68 11.23 -10.45
C ASN A 48 31.07 9.83 -10.58
N GLN A 49 30.67 9.42 -11.79
CA GLN A 49 30.08 8.12 -12.15
C GLN A 49 28.64 7.90 -11.61
N LEU A 50 27.97 8.92 -11.06
CA LEU A 50 26.54 8.84 -10.75
C LEU A 50 25.77 8.73 -12.08
N GLU A 51 24.96 7.70 -12.20
CA GLU A 51 24.09 7.50 -13.35
C GLU A 51 22.70 8.09 -13.09
N VAL A 52 22.20 8.87 -14.04
CA VAL A 52 20.98 9.66 -13.88
C VAL A 52 20.01 9.44 -15.03
N LEU A 53 18.75 9.19 -14.71
CA LEU A 53 17.63 9.28 -15.66
C LEU A 53 16.95 10.64 -15.49
N LEU A 54 16.98 11.44 -16.55
CA LEU A 54 16.25 12.70 -16.66
C LEU A 54 14.93 12.48 -17.38
N VAL A 55 13.85 13.05 -16.85
CA VAL A 55 12.50 12.92 -17.40
C VAL A 55 11.85 14.30 -17.52
N HIS A 56 11.60 14.73 -18.73
CA HIS A 56 10.82 15.94 -19.01
C HIS A 56 9.35 15.56 -19.22
N ASP A 57 8.49 16.03 -18.32
CA ASP A 57 7.03 15.91 -18.42
C ASP A 57 6.40 17.31 -18.43
N PRO A 58 6.07 17.86 -19.62
CA PRO A 58 5.61 19.24 -19.75
C PRO A 58 4.26 19.50 -19.07
N GLU A 59 3.49 18.44 -18.80
CA GLU A 59 2.15 18.53 -18.24
C GLU A 59 2.07 18.17 -16.75
N THR A 60 3.20 17.76 -16.12
CA THR A 60 3.16 17.36 -14.72
C THR A 60 2.88 18.53 -13.78
N ASP A 61 2.06 18.31 -12.77
CA ASP A 61 1.83 19.24 -11.66
C ASP A 61 2.80 19.05 -10.50
N LYS A 62 3.37 17.85 -10.42
CA LYS A 62 4.34 17.44 -9.42
C LYS A 62 5.66 17.04 -10.07
N ALA A 63 6.73 17.66 -9.66
CA ALA A 63 8.09 17.21 -9.93
C ALA A 63 8.52 16.22 -8.84
N SER A 64 9.53 15.42 -9.14
CA SER A 64 10.02 14.41 -8.21
C SER A 64 11.47 14.05 -8.48
N ALA A 65 12.19 13.67 -7.43
CA ALA A 65 13.46 12.97 -7.59
C ALA A 65 13.53 11.76 -6.64
N ALA A 66 14.28 10.75 -7.08
CA ALA A 66 14.62 9.59 -6.27
C ALA A 66 16.07 9.21 -6.48
N LEU A 67 16.73 8.75 -5.41
CA LEU A 67 18.08 8.21 -5.46
C LEU A 67 18.11 6.86 -4.77
N ASP A 68 18.60 5.86 -5.49
CA ASP A 68 18.77 4.49 -5.00
C ASP A 68 20.26 4.20 -4.83
N VAL A 69 20.65 3.83 -3.62
CA VAL A 69 22.03 3.47 -3.29
C VAL A 69 22.15 1.97 -3.19
N ASN A 70 23.14 1.36 -3.83
CA ASN A 70 23.39 -0.10 -3.75
C ASN A 70 24.00 -0.49 -2.39
N VAL A 71 23.29 -0.16 -1.32
CA VAL A 71 23.60 -0.47 0.08
C VAL A 71 22.30 -0.75 0.82
N GLY A 72 22.15 -1.91 1.39
CA GLY A 72 21.00 -2.31 2.20
C GLY A 72 21.43 -3.11 3.41
N ASN A 73 20.50 -3.79 4.07
CA ASN A 73 20.80 -4.51 5.30
C ASN A 73 21.79 -5.68 5.11
N PHE A 74 22.04 -6.15 3.88
CA PHE A 74 23.11 -7.13 3.62
C PHE A 74 24.52 -6.55 3.78
N SER A 75 24.63 -5.23 3.89
CA SER A 75 25.88 -4.54 4.17
C SER A 75 26.08 -4.25 5.66
N ASP A 76 25.12 -4.57 6.52
CA ASP A 76 25.22 -4.39 7.97
C ASP A 76 26.38 -5.21 8.54
N GLU A 77 27.00 -4.72 9.59
CA GLU A 77 27.96 -5.48 10.36
C GLU A 77 27.25 -6.52 11.23
N ASP A 78 27.81 -7.71 11.38
CA ASP A 78 27.19 -8.84 12.07
C ASP A 78 26.80 -8.53 13.52
N ASP A 79 27.54 -7.64 14.18
CA ASP A 79 27.36 -7.21 15.56
C ASP A 79 26.41 -6.00 15.71
N MET A 80 26.05 -5.34 14.58
CA MET A 80 25.14 -4.18 14.57
C MET A 80 24.07 -4.30 13.45
N PRO A 81 23.19 -5.31 13.48
CA PRO A 81 22.17 -5.45 12.44
C PRO A 81 21.16 -4.29 12.48
N GLY A 82 20.79 -3.76 11.31
CA GLY A 82 19.93 -2.59 11.15
C GLY A 82 20.69 -1.29 10.90
N MET A 83 22.03 -1.33 10.69
CA MET A 83 22.83 -0.13 10.41
C MET A 83 22.36 0.62 9.15
N ALA A 84 22.12 -0.08 8.06
CA ALA A 84 21.66 0.54 6.81
C ALA A 84 20.33 1.28 7.01
N HIS A 85 19.38 0.68 7.76
CA HIS A 85 18.11 1.29 8.10
C HIS A 85 18.25 2.50 9.02
N ALA A 86 19.12 2.42 10.02
CA ALA A 86 19.40 3.55 10.90
C ALA A 86 20.05 4.72 10.14
N VAL A 87 20.96 4.45 9.20
CA VAL A 87 21.57 5.49 8.34
C VAL A 87 20.51 6.15 7.46
N GLU A 88 19.54 5.37 6.92
CA GLU A 88 18.38 5.95 6.22
C GLU A 88 17.72 7.05 7.05
N HIS A 89 17.36 6.78 8.30
CA HIS A 89 16.75 7.74 9.21
C HIS A 89 17.65 8.96 9.46
N LEU A 90 18.93 8.72 9.72
CA LEU A 90 19.89 9.76 10.13
C LEU A 90 20.20 10.77 9.00
N LEU A 91 20.09 10.37 7.73
CA LEU A 91 20.34 11.29 6.61
C LEU A 91 19.32 12.43 6.51
N PHE A 92 18.11 12.24 7.05
CA PHE A 92 17.10 13.31 7.10
C PHE A 92 17.37 14.38 8.17
N MET A 93 18.27 14.12 9.12
CA MET A 93 18.44 14.90 10.34
C MET A 93 19.43 16.07 10.23
N GLY A 94 19.56 16.65 9.04
CA GLY A 94 20.41 17.80 8.79
C GLY A 94 21.72 17.50 8.07
N THR A 95 22.12 18.47 7.29
CA THR A 95 23.35 18.42 6.48
C THR A 95 24.20 19.67 6.75
N LYS A 96 25.44 19.67 6.34
CA LYS A 96 26.32 20.82 6.57
C LYS A 96 25.78 22.11 5.93
N LYS A 97 25.20 22.02 4.75
CA LYS A 97 24.58 23.16 4.05
C LYS A 97 23.26 23.59 4.69
N TYR A 98 22.49 22.63 5.21
CA TYR A 98 21.18 22.83 5.83
C TYR A 98 21.17 22.17 7.21
N PRO A 99 21.75 22.82 8.23
CA PRO A 99 22.00 22.19 9.54
C PRO A 99 20.75 22.10 10.45
N VAL A 100 19.66 22.77 10.09
CA VAL A 100 18.39 22.70 10.84
C VAL A 100 17.72 21.37 10.54
N GLU A 101 17.44 20.61 11.58
CA GLU A 101 16.97 19.23 11.55
C GLU A 101 15.81 18.97 10.58
N ASN A 102 14.76 19.78 10.59
CA ASN A 102 13.59 19.61 9.75
C ASN A 102 13.53 20.54 8.51
N ALA A 103 14.60 21.25 8.18
CA ALA A 103 14.63 22.21 7.07
C ALA A 103 14.21 21.62 5.72
N TYR A 104 14.56 20.36 5.48
CA TYR A 104 14.16 19.66 4.27
C TYR A 104 12.64 19.43 4.21
N ASN A 105 12.06 18.85 5.24
CA ASN A 105 10.62 18.56 5.30
C ASN A 105 9.78 19.84 5.29
N VAL A 106 10.21 20.89 5.98
CA VAL A 106 9.55 22.20 5.96
C VAL A 106 9.55 22.80 4.56
N TYR A 107 10.69 22.71 3.84
CA TYR A 107 10.77 23.20 2.46
C TYR A 107 9.80 22.45 1.54
N LEU A 108 9.77 21.10 1.60
CA LEU A 108 8.88 20.30 0.78
C LEU A 108 7.40 20.62 1.09
N SER A 109 7.04 20.62 2.38
CA SER A 109 5.67 20.88 2.82
C SER A 109 5.16 22.27 2.38
N SER A 110 6.00 23.29 2.45
CA SER A 110 5.66 24.65 2.00
C SER A 110 5.45 24.77 0.50
N HIS A 111 5.90 23.76 -0.28
CA HIS A 111 5.71 23.68 -1.72
C HIS A 111 4.87 22.46 -2.12
N SER A 112 3.91 22.06 -1.30
CA SER A 112 3.00 20.92 -1.54
C SER A 112 3.72 19.57 -1.69
N GLY A 113 4.96 19.45 -1.23
CA GLY A 113 5.77 18.25 -1.38
C GLY A 113 5.69 17.31 -0.20
N SER A 114 6.21 16.11 -0.40
CA SER A 114 6.40 15.06 0.60
C SER A 114 7.64 14.26 0.28
N SER A 115 8.15 13.53 1.28
CA SER A 115 9.33 12.69 1.16
C SER A 115 9.13 11.37 1.88
N ASN A 116 9.81 10.34 1.39
CA ASN A 116 9.89 9.05 2.07
C ASN A 116 11.18 8.32 1.65
N ALA A 117 11.48 7.22 2.35
CA ALA A 117 12.57 6.32 2.01
C ALA A 117 12.22 4.89 2.42
N TYR A 118 12.99 3.93 1.94
CA TYR A 118 12.95 2.55 2.43
C TYR A 118 14.30 1.86 2.23
N THR A 119 14.64 0.99 3.17
CA THR A 119 15.83 0.14 3.12
C THR A 119 15.44 -1.29 2.79
N GLY A 120 15.93 -1.79 1.66
CA GLY A 120 15.83 -3.19 1.25
C GLY A 120 17.07 -4.01 1.63
N ALA A 121 17.12 -5.23 1.11
CA ALA A 121 18.25 -6.12 1.33
C ALA A 121 19.56 -5.58 0.73
N THR A 122 19.49 -5.08 -0.50
CA THR A 122 20.67 -4.72 -1.31
C THR A 122 20.73 -3.25 -1.70
N SER A 123 19.67 -2.48 -1.42
CA SER A 123 19.65 -1.04 -1.72
C SER A 123 18.77 -0.26 -0.75
N THR A 124 19.06 1.04 -0.63
CA THR A 124 18.25 2.03 0.08
C THR A 124 17.80 3.10 -0.89
N ASN A 125 16.49 3.38 -0.91
CA ASN A 125 15.84 4.29 -1.85
C ASN A 125 15.27 5.50 -1.11
N TYR A 126 15.67 6.69 -1.53
CA TYR A 126 15.20 7.98 -1.02
C TYR A 126 14.43 8.69 -2.13
N PHE A 127 13.30 9.30 -1.83
CA PHE A 127 12.52 10.01 -2.84
C PHE A 127 11.65 11.13 -2.26
N PHE A 128 11.35 12.11 -3.11
CA PHE A 128 10.41 13.18 -2.78
C PHE A 128 9.59 13.58 -4.00
N ASP A 129 8.45 14.20 -3.75
CA ASP A 129 7.74 15.02 -4.72
C ASP A 129 7.62 16.47 -4.25
N ILE A 130 7.35 17.37 -5.19
CA ILE A 130 7.21 18.80 -4.94
C ILE A 130 6.39 19.44 -6.08
N ALA A 131 5.82 20.62 -5.84
CA ALA A 131 5.15 21.36 -6.91
C ALA A 131 6.09 21.60 -8.10
N ALA A 132 5.60 21.36 -9.32
CA ALA A 132 6.40 21.47 -10.54
C ALA A 132 6.49 22.91 -11.08
N LYS A 133 5.63 23.83 -10.59
CA LYS A 133 5.63 25.24 -11.01
C LYS A 133 6.08 26.16 -9.86
N PRO A 134 6.70 27.30 -10.21
CA PRO A 134 6.98 28.37 -9.25
C PRO A 134 5.73 28.83 -8.51
N SER A 135 5.94 29.52 -7.37
CA SER A 135 4.85 29.97 -6.50
C SER A 135 3.87 30.96 -7.14
N ASN A 136 4.27 31.65 -8.22
CA ASN A 136 3.40 32.54 -8.99
C ASN A 136 2.53 31.82 -10.03
N GLY A 137 2.72 30.50 -10.18
CA GLY A 137 1.95 29.66 -11.13
C GLY A 137 2.38 29.78 -12.60
N GLU A 138 3.40 30.59 -12.89
CA GLU A 138 3.98 30.70 -14.24
C GLU A 138 4.81 29.48 -14.60
N GLU A 139 5.15 29.35 -15.87
CA GLU A 139 6.10 28.30 -16.28
C GLU A 139 7.51 28.61 -15.72
N PRO A 140 8.28 27.58 -15.34
CA PRO A 140 9.64 27.74 -14.86
C PRO A 140 10.53 28.46 -15.88
N SER A 141 11.38 29.38 -15.40
CA SER A 141 12.35 30.11 -16.20
C SER A 141 13.68 30.28 -15.46
N GLU A 142 14.73 30.77 -16.11
CA GLU A 142 16.03 31.00 -15.47
C GLU A 142 15.97 31.98 -14.30
N THR A 143 15.02 32.92 -14.31
CA THR A 143 14.82 33.94 -13.28
C THR A 143 13.69 33.59 -12.28
N ASN A 144 12.91 32.53 -12.58
CA ASN A 144 11.79 32.08 -11.76
C ASN A 144 11.81 30.55 -11.73
N LEU A 145 12.76 30.01 -10.96
CA LEU A 145 12.96 28.54 -10.85
C LEU A 145 11.78 27.87 -10.18
N SER A 146 11.48 26.65 -10.62
CA SER A 146 10.53 25.79 -9.91
C SER A 146 11.09 25.38 -8.54
N PRO A 147 10.22 24.99 -7.59
CA PRO A 147 10.67 24.47 -6.30
C PRO A 147 11.55 23.22 -6.38
N LEU A 148 11.54 22.51 -7.52
CA LEU A 148 12.37 21.32 -7.75
C LEU A 148 13.86 21.61 -7.56
N TYR A 149 14.37 22.77 -8.03
CA TYR A 149 15.80 23.11 -7.86
C TYR A 149 16.20 23.14 -6.38
N GLY A 150 15.41 23.85 -5.56
CA GLY A 150 15.66 23.93 -4.11
C GLY A 150 15.46 22.60 -3.38
N GLY A 151 14.55 21.76 -3.87
CA GLY A 151 14.37 20.38 -3.40
C GLY A 151 15.58 19.50 -3.72
N LEU A 152 16.07 19.53 -4.97
CA LEU A 152 17.27 18.81 -5.41
C LEU A 152 18.52 19.24 -4.65
N ASP A 153 18.69 20.54 -4.41
CA ASP A 153 19.85 21.06 -3.66
C ASP A 153 19.90 20.51 -2.22
N ARG A 154 18.75 20.50 -1.53
CA ARG A 154 18.68 19.93 -0.18
C ARG A 154 18.87 18.41 -0.19
N PHE A 155 18.27 17.74 -1.16
CA PHE A 155 18.33 16.28 -1.31
C PHE A 155 19.75 15.80 -1.62
N ALA A 156 20.47 16.48 -2.50
CA ALA A 156 21.86 16.15 -2.83
C ALA A 156 22.78 16.16 -1.60
N GLN A 157 22.50 17.04 -0.64
CA GLN A 157 23.35 17.18 0.57
C GLN A 157 23.29 15.94 1.48
N PHE A 158 22.26 15.11 1.42
CA PHE A 158 22.20 13.83 2.14
C PHE A 158 23.37 12.91 1.76
N PHE A 159 23.84 13.01 0.53
CA PHE A 159 24.89 12.17 -0.06
C PHE A 159 26.26 12.88 -0.15
N ILE A 160 26.29 14.19 0.11
CA ILE A 160 27.53 14.99 0.08
C ILE A 160 28.11 15.16 1.48
N GLU A 161 27.39 15.77 2.41
CA GLU A 161 27.88 16.06 3.77
C GLU A 161 26.76 15.99 4.83
N PRO A 162 26.22 14.76 5.13
CA PRO A 162 25.31 14.59 6.25
C PRO A 162 26.03 14.80 7.59
N LEU A 163 25.32 15.34 8.60
CA LEU A 163 25.96 15.72 9.86
C LEU A 163 26.03 14.60 10.90
N PHE A 164 25.12 13.64 10.89
CA PHE A 164 25.01 12.62 11.95
C PHE A 164 25.06 13.25 13.35
N LEU A 165 24.14 14.19 13.62
CA LEU A 165 24.14 15.00 14.84
C LEU A 165 23.98 14.11 16.08
N SER A 166 24.86 14.27 17.08
CA SER A 166 24.74 13.53 18.35
C SER A 166 23.44 13.81 19.08
N SER A 167 22.86 15.00 18.92
CA SER A 167 21.58 15.39 19.53
C SER A 167 20.36 14.68 18.95
N THR A 168 20.45 14.19 17.70
CA THR A 168 19.35 13.48 17.02
C THR A 168 19.52 11.97 17.03
N LEU A 169 20.74 11.48 17.21
CA LEU A 169 21.09 10.07 17.11
C LEU A 169 20.20 9.17 17.98
N ASP A 170 20.14 9.46 19.27
CA ASP A 170 19.37 8.64 20.23
C ASP A 170 17.87 8.64 19.90
N ARG A 171 17.35 9.78 19.43
CA ARG A 171 15.93 9.89 19.06
C ARG A 171 15.62 9.05 17.84
N GLU A 172 16.47 9.09 16.81
CA GLU A 172 16.25 8.29 15.61
C GLU A 172 16.41 6.79 15.85
N LEU A 173 17.38 6.39 16.68
CA LEU A 173 17.50 4.98 17.06
C LEU A 173 16.29 4.49 17.89
N ARG A 174 15.67 5.38 18.69
CA ARG A 174 14.39 5.07 19.36
C ARG A 174 13.22 5.03 18.39
N ALA A 175 13.24 5.82 17.32
CA ALA A 175 12.24 5.72 16.26
C ALA A 175 12.32 4.36 15.54
N VAL A 176 13.53 3.89 15.22
CA VAL A 176 13.78 2.54 14.69
C VAL A 176 13.30 1.45 15.66
N ASP A 177 13.58 1.58 16.96
CA ASP A 177 13.09 0.67 18.00
C ASP A 177 11.55 0.62 18.07
N SER A 178 10.91 1.79 17.98
CA SER A 178 9.45 1.89 17.95
C SER A 178 8.84 1.25 16.71
N GLU A 179 9.52 1.37 15.57
CA GLU A 179 9.13 0.69 14.34
C GLU A 179 9.22 -0.82 14.47
N ASN A 180 10.33 -1.34 15.01
CA ASN A 180 10.47 -2.76 15.28
C ASN A 180 9.37 -3.27 16.22
N LYS A 181 9.11 -2.56 17.31
CA LYS A 181 8.07 -2.92 18.29
C LYS A 181 6.66 -2.91 17.68
N LYS A 182 6.36 -1.98 16.79
CA LYS A 182 5.12 -1.99 16.01
C LYS A 182 4.94 -3.32 15.26
N ASN A 183 6.02 -3.87 14.72
CA ASN A 183 6.02 -5.04 13.87
C ASN A 183 6.10 -6.40 14.62
N LEU A 184 6.34 -6.40 15.95
CA LEU A 184 6.50 -7.64 16.74
C LEU A 184 5.28 -8.58 16.68
N GLN A 185 4.07 -8.04 16.47
CA GLN A 185 2.83 -8.81 16.34
C GLN A 185 2.36 -8.97 14.88
N SER A 186 3.20 -8.63 13.91
CA SER A 186 2.91 -8.80 12.49
C SER A 186 3.41 -10.16 11.99
N ASP A 187 2.51 -11.06 11.61
CA ASP A 187 2.88 -12.38 11.09
C ASP A 187 3.74 -12.29 9.83
N GLN A 188 3.55 -11.27 8.98
CA GLN A 188 4.40 -11.03 7.82
C GLN A 188 5.87 -10.85 8.22
N TRP A 189 6.15 -10.00 9.21
CA TRP A 189 7.52 -9.78 9.71
C TRP A 189 8.06 -10.98 10.46
N ARG A 190 7.22 -11.61 11.28
CA ARG A 190 7.57 -12.78 12.10
C ARG A 190 7.98 -13.97 11.25
N LEU A 191 7.16 -14.32 10.25
CA LEU A 191 7.43 -15.47 9.38
C LEU A 191 8.58 -15.19 8.41
N HIS A 192 8.68 -13.96 7.90
CA HIS A 192 9.81 -13.57 7.06
C HIS A 192 11.15 -13.66 7.79
N GLN A 193 11.23 -13.16 9.04
CA GLN A 193 12.46 -13.29 9.82
C GLN A 193 12.75 -14.73 10.22
N LEU A 194 11.73 -15.54 10.51
CA LEU A 194 11.92 -16.98 10.77
C LEU A 194 12.54 -17.68 9.56
N GLU A 195 12.06 -17.39 8.35
CA GLU A 195 12.61 -17.94 7.11
C GLU A 195 14.08 -17.57 6.93
N LYS A 196 14.44 -16.31 7.21
CA LYS A 196 15.82 -15.81 7.20
C LYS A 196 16.68 -16.50 8.28
N THR A 197 16.18 -16.61 9.47
CA THR A 197 16.91 -17.25 10.61
C THR A 197 17.21 -18.72 10.33
N LEU A 198 16.36 -19.40 9.57
CA LEU A 198 16.54 -20.81 9.18
C LEU A 198 17.37 -21.00 7.90
N SER A 199 18.03 -19.96 7.41
CA SER A 199 18.94 -20.00 6.26
C SER A 199 20.41 -20.16 6.69
N ASN A 200 21.31 -20.18 5.73
CA ASN A 200 22.74 -20.26 5.94
C ASN A 200 23.26 -19.05 6.76
N PRO A 201 23.80 -19.25 7.97
CA PRO A 201 24.28 -18.16 8.82
C PRO A 201 25.49 -17.42 8.26
N LYS A 202 26.14 -17.96 7.23
CA LYS A 202 27.26 -17.29 6.54
C LYS A 202 26.80 -16.34 5.44
N HIS A 203 25.51 -16.40 5.05
CA HIS A 203 24.95 -15.49 4.04
C HIS A 203 24.17 -14.38 4.74
N PRO A 204 24.33 -13.10 4.36
CA PRO A 204 23.68 -11.98 5.05
C PRO A 204 22.14 -11.99 4.96
N TYR A 205 21.57 -12.89 4.19
CA TYR A 205 20.11 -13.13 4.19
C TYR A 205 19.57 -13.47 5.59
N CYS A 206 20.36 -14.13 6.43
CA CYS A 206 19.94 -14.47 7.80
C CYS A 206 19.81 -13.27 8.74
N HIS A 207 20.37 -12.11 8.40
CA HIS A 207 20.46 -10.96 9.29
C HIS A 207 19.08 -10.38 9.63
N PHE A 208 18.95 -9.88 10.85
CA PHE A 208 17.84 -9.02 11.27
C PHE A 208 17.98 -7.65 10.59
N SER A 209 16.94 -7.21 9.87
CA SER A 209 17.06 -6.05 8.98
C SER A 209 16.59 -4.73 9.57
N THR A 210 15.63 -4.76 10.51
CA THR A 210 15.03 -3.54 11.05
C THR A 210 15.97 -2.80 12.01
N GLY A 211 16.67 -3.54 12.86
CA GLY A 211 17.36 -2.98 14.00
C GLY A 211 16.43 -2.65 15.18
N ASN A 212 17.01 -2.43 16.35
CA ASN A 212 16.33 -1.92 17.54
C ASN A 212 17.34 -1.18 18.41
N PHE A 213 16.89 -0.52 19.48
CA PHE A 213 17.75 0.27 20.33
C PHE A 213 18.83 -0.55 21.05
N GLU A 214 18.55 -1.83 21.37
CA GLU A 214 19.46 -2.74 22.01
C GLU A 214 20.70 -2.97 21.14
N VAL A 215 20.51 -3.49 19.93
CA VAL A 215 21.62 -3.88 19.03
C VAL A 215 22.31 -2.68 18.37
N LEU A 216 21.61 -1.54 18.21
CA LEU A 216 22.16 -0.36 17.56
C LEU A 216 22.81 0.64 18.54
N LYS A 217 22.53 0.53 19.84
CA LYS A 217 22.99 1.50 20.83
C LYS A 217 23.53 0.84 22.10
N THR A 218 22.68 0.11 22.85
CA THR A 218 23.00 -0.36 24.22
C THR A 218 24.14 -1.38 24.22
N GLU A 219 24.06 -2.40 23.38
CA GLU A 219 25.09 -3.45 23.29
C GLU A 219 26.43 -2.88 22.80
N PRO A 220 26.51 -2.10 21.69
CA PRO A 220 27.78 -1.51 21.24
C PRO A 220 28.42 -0.57 22.26
N GLU A 221 27.64 0.31 22.90
CA GLU A 221 28.18 1.21 23.92
C GLU A 221 28.71 0.46 25.14
N SER A 222 28.08 -0.65 25.55
CA SER A 222 28.56 -1.48 26.65
C SER A 222 29.94 -2.10 26.37
N GLN A 223 30.30 -2.23 25.10
CA GLN A 223 31.57 -2.72 24.61
C GLN A 223 32.57 -1.58 24.35
N GLY A 224 32.18 -0.33 24.66
CA GLY A 224 33.03 0.85 24.47
C GLY A 224 33.11 1.35 23.02
N ILE A 225 32.14 0.97 22.17
CA ILE A 225 32.07 1.40 20.77
C ILE A 225 31.42 2.78 20.69
N ASP A 226 32.03 3.70 19.95
CA ASP A 226 31.40 4.98 19.56
C ASP A 226 30.42 4.72 18.44
N VAL A 227 29.15 4.62 18.81
CA VAL A 227 28.03 4.31 17.89
C VAL A 227 27.90 5.36 16.79
N ARG A 228 28.06 6.65 17.13
CA ARG A 228 28.00 7.70 16.11
C ARG A 228 29.10 7.55 15.07
N GLN A 229 30.32 7.27 15.50
CA GLN A 229 31.44 7.05 14.58
C GLN A 229 31.18 5.82 13.70
N LYS A 230 30.61 4.74 14.24
CA LYS A 230 30.21 3.55 13.45
C LYS A 230 29.26 3.88 12.30
N PHE A 231 28.25 4.72 12.50
CA PHE A 231 27.35 5.15 11.41
C PHE A 231 28.05 6.04 10.39
N ILE A 232 28.95 6.91 10.81
CA ILE A 232 29.79 7.71 9.92
C ILE A 232 30.69 6.78 9.08
N ASP A 233 31.37 5.83 9.72
CA ASP A 233 32.23 4.85 9.04
C ASP A 233 31.44 3.99 8.05
N PHE A 234 30.23 3.57 8.41
CA PHE A 234 29.34 2.83 7.52
C PHE A 234 28.97 3.65 6.28
N HIS A 235 28.56 4.90 6.46
CA HIS A 235 28.25 5.82 5.36
C HIS A 235 29.51 6.05 4.49
N GLU A 236 30.65 6.32 5.08
CA GLU A 236 31.91 6.52 4.35
C GLU A 236 32.36 5.27 3.60
N LYS A 237 32.17 4.09 4.16
CA LYS A 237 32.54 2.81 3.55
C LYS A 237 31.66 2.43 2.36
N HIS A 238 30.37 2.72 2.41
CA HIS A 238 29.39 2.14 1.48
C HIS A 238 28.80 3.13 0.49
N TYR A 239 28.64 4.40 0.86
CA TYR A 239 28.02 5.41 0.00
C TYR A 239 29.06 5.98 -0.97
N SER A 240 28.81 5.72 -2.27
CA SER A 240 29.68 6.16 -3.35
C SER A 240 28.84 6.45 -4.59
N ALA A 241 29.16 7.54 -5.29
CA ALA A 241 28.39 8.00 -6.45
C ALA A 241 28.23 6.91 -7.52
N ASN A 242 29.24 6.08 -7.75
CA ASN A 242 29.17 4.99 -8.73
C ASN A 242 28.26 3.83 -8.32
N ARG A 243 27.82 3.75 -7.06
CA ARG A 243 26.80 2.82 -6.54
C ARG A 243 25.40 3.43 -6.51
N MET A 244 25.23 4.66 -6.94
CA MET A 244 23.99 5.41 -6.87
C MET A 244 23.36 5.53 -8.24
N LYS A 245 22.02 5.51 -8.23
CA LYS A 245 21.16 5.77 -9.38
C LYS A 245 20.19 6.89 -9.02
N LEU A 246 20.12 7.93 -9.85
CA LEU A 246 19.24 9.08 -9.63
C LEU A 246 18.20 9.14 -10.75
N CYS A 247 16.96 9.43 -10.42
CA CYS A 247 15.93 9.80 -11.38
C CYS A 247 15.36 11.15 -11.02
N VAL A 248 15.28 12.07 -11.99
CA VAL A 248 14.69 13.39 -11.83
C VAL A 248 13.60 13.60 -12.86
N LEU A 249 12.40 13.93 -12.41
CA LEU A 249 11.24 14.24 -13.23
C LEU A 249 10.76 15.66 -12.97
N GLY A 250 10.70 16.47 -14.00
CA GLY A 250 10.25 17.87 -13.92
C GLY A 250 9.61 18.37 -15.21
N ARG A 251 9.09 19.60 -15.16
CA ARG A 251 8.58 20.33 -16.33
C ARG A 251 9.69 20.93 -17.19
N GLU A 252 10.86 21.07 -16.60
CA GLU A 252 12.01 21.68 -17.24
C GLU A 252 12.50 20.81 -18.40
N PRO A 253 12.98 21.44 -19.51
CA PRO A 253 13.63 20.73 -20.60
C PRO A 253 14.82 19.89 -20.10
N LEU A 254 15.10 18.77 -20.78
CA LEU A 254 16.17 17.86 -20.39
C LEU A 254 17.53 18.54 -20.20
N ASP A 255 17.86 19.54 -21.03
CA ASP A 255 19.14 20.26 -20.92
C ASP A 255 19.23 21.11 -19.64
N VAL A 256 18.09 21.64 -19.16
CA VAL A 256 18.00 22.35 -17.88
C VAL A 256 18.17 21.39 -16.70
N LEU A 257 17.47 20.24 -16.75
CA LEU A 257 17.58 19.20 -15.72
C LEU A 257 19.02 18.64 -15.69
N GLU A 258 19.64 18.41 -16.84
CA GLU A 258 21.05 17.97 -16.95
C GLU A 258 22.00 18.96 -16.26
N LYS A 259 21.84 20.26 -16.55
CA LYS A 259 22.63 21.33 -15.90
C LYS A 259 22.46 21.32 -14.39
N TRP A 260 21.23 21.29 -13.89
CA TRP A 260 20.94 21.30 -12.45
C TRP A 260 21.53 20.08 -11.74
N VAL A 261 21.36 18.89 -12.32
CA VAL A 261 21.88 17.66 -11.73
C VAL A 261 23.41 17.65 -11.73
N ALA A 262 24.04 18.09 -12.82
CA ALA A 262 25.51 18.21 -12.88
C ALA A 262 26.05 19.20 -11.84
N GLU A 263 25.38 20.34 -11.64
CA GLU A 263 25.75 21.35 -10.64
C GLU A 263 25.59 20.82 -9.21
N LEU A 264 24.46 20.18 -8.89
CA LEU A 264 24.10 19.86 -7.51
C LEU A 264 24.66 18.51 -7.03
N PHE A 265 24.80 17.51 -7.92
CA PHE A 265 25.22 16.16 -7.53
C PHE A 265 26.66 15.79 -7.87
N SER A 266 27.40 16.61 -8.61
CA SER A 266 28.82 16.34 -8.88
C SER A 266 29.67 16.34 -7.62
N GLY A 267 29.19 16.97 -6.53
CA GLY A 267 29.84 16.95 -5.22
C GLY A 267 29.70 15.63 -4.44
N VAL A 268 28.87 14.70 -4.89
CA VAL A 268 28.73 13.38 -4.24
C VAL A 268 30.04 12.60 -4.43
N PRO A 269 30.68 12.13 -3.33
CA PRO A 269 31.96 11.44 -3.41
C PRO A 269 31.90 10.16 -4.24
N ASN A 270 32.80 10.00 -5.17
CA ASN A 270 33.06 8.72 -5.85
C ASN A 270 34.29 8.06 -5.24
N LYS A 271 34.13 6.83 -4.75
CA LYS A 271 35.18 6.04 -4.11
C LYS A 271 35.57 4.83 -4.98
N ASP A 272 35.10 4.77 -6.21
CA ASP A 272 35.34 3.69 -7.18
C ASP A 272 35.04 2.28 -6.59
N LEU A 273 33.97 2.16 -5.82
CA LEU A 273 33.57 0.89 -5.19
C LEU A 273 32.94 -0.04 -6.21
N SER A 274 33.26 -1.34 -6.11
CA SER A 274 32.52 -2.37 -6.88
C SER A 274 31.05 -2.40 -6.46
N GLN A 275 30.16 -2.76 -7.38
CA GLN A 275 28.77 -3.06 -7.03
C GLN A 275 28.76 -4.24 -6.05
N ASN A 276 27.86 -4.17 -5.08
CA ASN A 276 27.71 -5.26 -4.11
C ASN A 276 27.11 -6.48 -4.79
N ARG A 277 27.78 -7.61 -4.60
CA ARG A 277 27.36 -8.94 -5.12
C ARG A 277 27.70 -10.02 -4.09
N TRP A 278 26.88 -11.05 -4.05
CA TRP A 278 27.01 -12.16 -3.08
C TRP A 278 27.11 -13.50 -3.84
N GLU A 279 28.32 -13.88 -4.24
CA GLU A 279 28.59 -15.03 -5.13
C GLU A 279 29.26 -16.20 -4.39
N ILE A 280 29.75 -15.96 -3.17
CA ILE A 280 30.58 -16.95 -2.44
C ILE A 280 29.71 -17.92 -1.65
N GLU A 281 28.73 -17.41 -0.92
CA GLU A 281 27.82 -18.18 -0.10
C GLU A 281 26.41 -18.14 -0.69
N VAL A 282 25.61 -19.19 -0.45
CA VAL A 282 24.22 -19.27 -0.87
C VAL A 282 23.31 -19.27 0.36
N PRO A 283 22.10 -18.70 0.27
CA PRO A 283 21.17 -18.66 1.41
C PRO A 283 20.73 -20.04 1.89
N PHE A 284 20.65 -21.02 1.00
CA PHE A 284 20.22 -22.37 1.31
C PHE A 284 21.20 -23.40 0.76
N THR A 285 21.94 -24.04 1.65
CA THR A 285 22.80 -25.19 1.33
C THR A 285 22.01 -26.48 1.50
N LYS A 286 22.59 -27.63 1.15
CA LYS A 286 21.97 -28.97 1.35
C LYS A 286 21.50 -29.22 2.78
N GLU A 287 22.13 -28.59 3.77
CA GLU A 287 21.76 -28.73 5.19
C GLU A 287 20.43 -28.02 5.50
N HIS A 288 20.09 -26.98 4.74
CA HIS A 288 18.86 -26.19 4.91
C HIS A 288 17.69 -26.69 4.05
N LEU A 289 17.94 -27.69 3.19
CA LEU A 289 16.94 -28.30 2.31
C LEU A 289 16.41 -29.61 2.87
N SER A 290 15.32 -30.13 2.33
CA SER A 290 14.57 -31.27 2.84
C SER A 290 14.17 -31.11 4.31
N MET A 291 13.82 -29.88 4.68
CA MET A 291 13.38 -29.48 6.02
C MET A 291 11.90 -29.11 6.01
N GLN A 292 11.24 -29.41 7.12
CA GLN A 292 9.90 -28.88 7.42
C GLN A 292 9.96 -28.04 8.70
N CYS A 293 9.31 -26.88 8.65
CA CYS A 293 9.17 -25.96 9.76
C CYS A 293 7.70 -25.80 10.10
N PHE A 294 7.35 -25.94 11.35
CA PHE A 294 6.02 -25.62 11.88
C PHE A 294 6.11 -24.30 12.64
N ALA A 295 5.41 -23.29 12.19
CA ALA A 295 5.46 -21.93 12.74
C ALA A 295 4.11 -21.53 13.36
N LYS A 296 4.16 -20.89 14.52
CA LYS A 296 2.98 -20.42 15.23
C LYS A 296 2.73 -18.93 14.94
N PRO A 297 1.67 -18.58 14.22
CA PRO A 297 1.33 -17.19 13.94
C PRO A 297 0.61 -16.54 15.12
N VAL A 298 0.55 -15.19 15.10
CA VAL A 298 -0.29 -14.39 16.01
C VAL A 298 -1.74 -14.51 15.60
N MET A 299 -2.02 -14.32 14.32
CA MET A 299 -3.37 -14.47 13.77
C MET A 299 -3.70 -15.94 13.55
N ASP A 300 -4.98 -16.29 13.56
CA ASP A 300 -5.42 -17.61 13.13
C ASP A 300 -5.31 -17.71 11.60
N SER A 301 -4.20 -18.24 11.13
CA SER A 301 -3.94 -18.56 9.73
C SER A 301 -3.50 -20.00 9.59
N ARG A 302 -3.71 -20.57 8.41
CA ARG A 302 -3.28 -21.92 8.04
C ARG A 302 -2.68 -21.84 6.64
N GLU A 303 -1.36 -22.04 6.58
CA GLU A 303 -0.62 -21.90 5.33
C GLU A 303 0.38 -23.04 5.17
N LEU A 304 0.59 -23.41 3.92
CA LEU A 304 1.67 -24.28 3.50
C LEU A 304 2.51 -23.52 2.47
N ASN A 305 3.76 -23.27 2.80
CA ASN A 305 4.69 -22.54 1.95
C ASN A 305 5.79 -23.49 1.50
N LEU A 306 6.00 -23.62 0.19
CA LEU A 306 7.02 -24.45 -0.43
C LEU A 306 8.08 -23.54 -1.05
N TYR A 307 9.35 -23.68 -0.69
CA TYR A 307 10.45 -22.85 -1.15
C TYR A 307 11.50 -23.71 -1.85
N PHE A 308 11.90 -23.29 -3.04
CA PHE A 308 12.91 -23.97 -3.86
C PHE A 308 14.00 -22.98 -4.25
N PRO A 309 15.30 -23.24 -3.97
CA PRO A 309 16.38 -22.58 -4.71
C PRO A 309 16.15 -22.72 -6.20
N PHE A 310 16.26 -21.59 -6.93
CA PHE A 310 15.81 -21.49 -8.31
C PHE A 310 16.88 -20.85 -9.19
N ILE A 311 16.59 -20.69 -10.48
CA ILE A 311 17.48 -20.05 -11.45
C ILE A 311 17.81 -18.62 -11.00
N ASP A 312 19.04 -18.20 -11.18
CA ASP A 312 19.40 -16.77 -11.19
C ASP A 312 18.93 -16.16 -12.50
N GLU A 313 17.91 -15.32 -12.44
CA GLU A 313 17.32 -14.64 -13.60
C GLU A 313 17.84 -13.20 -13.81
N GLU A 314 18.90 -12.79 -13.10
CA GLU A 314 19.43 -11.43 -13.18
C GLU A 314 19.64 -10.95 -14.64
N TYR A 315 20.15 -11.83 -15.48
CA TYR A 315 20.44 -11.55 -16.90
C TYR A 315 19.42 -12.17 -17.87
N LEU A 316 18.38 -12.84 -17.38
CA LEU A 316 17.37 -13.50 -18.22
C LEU A 316 16.13 -12.60 -18.48
N TYR A 317 16.33 -11.29 -18.53
CA TYR A 317 15.25 -10.32 -18.68
C TYR A 317 14.49 -10.40 -20.00
N GLU A 318 15.05 -11.04 -21.06
CA GLU A 318 14.36 -11.26 -22.33
C GLU A 318 13.41 -12.46 -22.28
N THR A 319 13.78 -13.51 -21.56
CA THR A 319 13.10 -14.82 -21.57
C THR A 319 12.24 -15.05 -20.34
N GLN A 320 12.67 -14.59 -19.16
CA GLN A 320 11.97 -14.65 -17.88
C GLN A 320 11.26 -16.01 -17.64
N PRO A 321 11.99 -17.14 -17.61
CA PRO A 321 11.40 -18.48 -17.59
C PRO A 321 10.51 -18.73 -16.37
N SER A 322 10.77 -18.07 -15.23
CA SER A 322 9.93 -18.14 -14.04
C SER A 322 8.50 -17.68 -14.29
N ARG A 323 8.27 -16.72 -15.20
CA ARG A 323 6.89 -16.24 -15.48
C ARG A 323 6.03 -17.33 -16.11
N TYR A 324 6.60 -18.13 -17.01
CA TYR A 324 5.90 -19.27 -17.60
C TYR A 324 5.56 -20.33 -16.54
N ILE A 325 6.53 -20.66 -15.68
CA ILE A 325 6.37 -21.68 -14.64
C ILE A 325 5.37 -21.20 -13.56
N SER A 326 5.50 -19.96 -13.12
CA SER A 326 4.60 -19.33 -12.13
C SER A 326 3.17 -19.25 -12.64
N HIS A 327 2.98 -18.94 -13.93
CA HIS A 327 1.66 -18.89 -14.55
C HIS A 327 0.96 -20.25 -14.51
N LEU A 328 1.68 -21.36 -14.78
CA LEU A 328 1.10 -22.70 -14.76
C LEU A 328 0.83 -23.22 -13.35
N ILE A 329 1.78 -23.05 -12.44
CA ILE A 329 1.65 -23.52 -11.04
C ILE A 329 0.61 -22.69 -10.29
N GLY A 330 0.63 -21.37 -10.49
CA GLY A 330 -0.30 -20.43 -9.86
C GLY A 330 -1.66 -20.33 -10.53
N HIS A 331 -1.92 -21.10 -11.59
CA HIS A 331 -3.21 -21.07 -12.30
C HIS A 331 -4.35 -21.53 -11.40
N GLU A 332 -5.54 -20.92 -11.53
CA GLU A 332 -6.71 -21.23 -10.70
C GLU A 332 -7.86 -21.85 -11.51
N GLY A 333 -7.77 -21.85 -12.84
CA GLY A 333 -8.75 -22.43 -13.74
C GLY A 333 -8.72 -23.97 -13.73
N PRO A 334 -9.63 -24.60 -14.50
CA PRO A 334 -9.74 -26.07 -14.59
C PRO A 334 -8.38 -26.72 -14.93
N GLY A 335 -8.08 -27.84 -14.30
CA GLY A 335 -6.82 -28.57 -14.49
C GLY A 335 -5.67 -28.14 -13.57
N SER A 336 -5.82 -27.01 -12.88
CA SER A 336 -4.79 -26.48 -11.98
C SER A 336 -4.75 -27.18 -10.62
N ILE A 337 -3.63 -26.97 -9.91
CA ILE A 337 -3.48 -27.39 -8.51
C ILE A 337 -4.61 -26.78 -7.66
N MET A 338 -4.83 -25.49 -7.78
CA MET A 338 -5.82 -24.79 -6.96
C MET A 338 -7.24 -25.29 -7.19
N ALA A 339 -7.66 -25.49 -8.44
CA ALA A 339 -8.99 -26.04 -8.76
C ALA A 339 -9.20 -27.42 -8.12
N TYR A 340 -8.19 -28.30 -8.17
CA TYR A 340 -8.25 -29.59 -7.51
C TYR A 340 -8.37 -29.48 -5.99
N LEU A 341 -7.49 -28.68 -5.36
CA LEU A 341 -7.50 -28.50 -3.90
C LEU A 341 -8.82 -27.89 -3.41
N LYS A 342 -9.37 -26.95 -4.16
CA LYS A 342 -10.69 -26.37 -3.89
C LYS A 342 -11.81 -27.38 -3.97
N SER A 343 -11.78 -28.26 -4.99
CA SER A 343 -12.77 -29.34 -5.14
C SER A 343 -12.77 -30.33 -3.98
N LYS A 344 -11.62 -30.46 -3.28
CA LYS A 344 -11.47 -31.25 -2.06
C LYS A 344 -11.81 -30.47 -0.78
N GLY A 345 -12.05 -29.20 -0.87
CA GLY A 345 -12.24 -28.34 0.28
C GLY A 345 -10.96 -28.11 1.11
N TRP A 346 -9.76 -28.25 0.52
CA TRP A 346 -8.49 -28.19 1.22
C TRP A 346 -7.81 -26.83 1.16
N ALA A 347 -8.06 -26.03 0.13
CA ALA A 347 -7.44 -24.73 -0.02
C ALA A 347 -8.46 -23.60 -0.29
N ASN A 348 -8.09 -22.38 0.10
CA ASN A 348 -8.80 -21.14 -0.16
C ASN A 348 -8.13 -20.29 -1.24
N SER A 349 -6.82 -20.37 -1.40
CA SER A 349 -6.06 -19.69 -2.45
C SER A 349 -4.68 -20.33 -2.60
N LEU A 350 -4.09 -20.11 -3.77
CA LEU A 350 -2.73 -20.49 -4.10
C LEU A 350 -2.05 -19.34 -4.83
N SER A 351 -0.80 -19.06 -4.49
CA SER A 351 0.07 -18.17 -5.28
C SER A 351 1.41 -18.83 -5.50
N ALA A 352 2.01 -18.60 -6.67
CA ALA A 352 3.34 -19.10 -7.01
C ALA A 352 4.14 -18.04 -7.74
N GLY A 353 5.42 -17.94 -7.45
CA GLY A 353 6.30 -16.97 -8.06
C GLY A 353 7.76 -17.26 -7.83
N ALA A 354 8.61 -16.52 -8.56
CA ALA A 354 10.03 -16.51 -8.29
C ALA A 354 10.54 -15.10 -8.03
N TYR A 355 11.51 -14.98 -7.15
CA TYR A 355 12.17 -13.72 -6.87
C TYR A 355 13.66 -13.93 -6.61
N GLN A 356 14.43 -12.90 -6.90
CA GLN A 356 15.87 -12.89 -6.62
C GLN A 356 16.10 -12.34 -5.21
N ILE A 357 16.91 -13.01 -4.41
CA ILE A 357 17.30 -12.54 -3.07
C ILE A 357 18.29 -11.37 -3.18
N CYS A 358 19.32 -11.55 -3.99
CA CYS A 358 20.36 -10.54 -4.23
C CYS A 358 21.14 -10.86 -5.51
N PRO A 359 21.87 -9.89 -6.07
CA PRO A 359 22.74 -10.14 -7.22
C PRO A 359 23.82 -11.21 -6.94
N GLY A 360 24.01 -12.14 -7.86
CA GLY A 360 25.00 -13.20 -7.78
C GLY A 360 24.55 -14.45 -6.98
N THR A 361 23.32 -14.49 -6.56
CA THR A 361 22.75 -15.61 -5.77
C THR A 361 21.59 -16.25 -6.54
N PRO A 362 21.41 -17.57 -6.49
CA PRO A 362 20.21 -18.21 -7.02
C PRO A 362 18.92 -17.59 -6.50
N GLY A 363 17.92 -17.49 -7.37
CA GLY A 363 16.57 -17.06 -6.96
C GLY A 363 15.89 -18.06 -6.04
N ILE A 364 14.71 -17.70 -5.57
CA ILE A 364 13.79 -18.58 -4.87
C ILE A 364 12.51 -18.67 -5.69
N PHE A 365 12.03 -19.87 -5.94
CA PHE A 365 10.66 -20.12 -6.36
C PHE A 365 9.86 -20.51 -5.12
N ASP A 366 8.77 -19.81 -4.88
CA ASP A 366 7.85 -20.13 -3.78
C ASP A 366 6.45 -20.48 -4.28
N CYS A 367 5.78 -21.34 -3.54
CA CYS A 367 4.36 -21.64 -3.71
C CYS A 367 3.71 -21.56 -2.34
N GLN A 368 2.82 -20.60 -2.18
CA GLN A 368 2.08 -20.38 -0.94
C GLN A 368 0.64 -20.84 -1.11
N ILE A 369 0.17 -21.71 -0.22
CA ILE A 369 -1.17 -22.28 -0.24
C ILE A 369 -1.86 -21.96 1.08
N ARG A 370 -2.96 -21.20 1.03
CA ARG A 370 -3.82 -20.95 2.18
C ARG A 370 -4.78 -22.11 2.37
N LEU A 371 -4.59 -22.84 3.46
CA LEU A 371 -5.34 -24.04 3.74
C LEU A 371 -6.64 -23.76 4.48
N THR A 372 -7.62 -24.62 4.26
CA THR A 372 -8.77 -24.77 5.16
C THR A 372 -8.38 -25.58 6.39
N LYS A 373 -9.28 -25.67 7.36
CA LYS A 373 -9.07 -26.56 8.53
C LYS A 373 -8.87 -28.03 8.11
N GLU A 374 -9.59 -28.47 7.08
CA GLU A 374 -9.46 -29.82 6.53
C GLU A 374 -8.16 -29.95 5.73
N GLY A 375 -7.81 -28.93 4.93
CA GLY A 375 -6.55 -28.93 4.18
C GLY A 375 -5.31 -29.00 5.06
N LEU A 376 -5.34 -28.40 6.24
CA LEU A 376 -4.21 -28.54 7.20
C LEU A 376 -4.01 -29.99 7.63
N LYS A 377 -5.06 -30.77 7.82
CA LYS A 377 -4.96 -32.21 8.15
C LYS A 377 -4.38 -33.03 6.99
N HIS A 378 -4.58 -32.55 5.77
CA HIS A 378 -4.16 -33.19 4.52
C HIS A 378 -2.95 -32.49 3.87
N TYR A 379 -2.13 -31.71 4.63
CA TYR A 379 -1.03 -30.96 4.03
C TYR A 379 -0.04 -31.84 3.25
N LYS A 380 0.17 -33.09 3.68
CA LYS A 380 1.02 -34.03 2.95
C LYS A 380 0.45 -34.40 1.58
N GLU A 381 -0.86 -34.62 1.49
CA GLU A 381 -1.56 -34.86 0.22
C GLU A 381 -1.48 -33.62 -0.68
N VAL A 382 -1.61 -32.41 -0.11
CA VAL A 382 -1.44 -31.15 -0.86
C VAL A 382 -0.04 -31.07 -1.48
N VAL A 383 1.00 -31.38 -0.72
CA VAL A 383 2.39 -31.45 -1.24
C VAL A 383 2.49 -32.46 -2.38
N LYS A 384 1.89 -33.67 -2.24
CA LYS A 384 1.92 -34.68 -3.31
C LYS A 384 1.19 -34.21 -4.57
N VAL A 385 0.07 -33.48 -4.44
CA VAL A 385 -0.64 -32.89 -5.59
C VAL A 385 0.25 -31.90 -6.32
N PHE A 386 0.97 -31.04 -5.58
CA PHE A 386 1.94 -30.11 -6.18
C PHE A 386 2.97 -30.88 -7.02
N PHE A 387 3.61 -31.92 -6.46
CA PHE A 387 4.64 -32.67 -7.18
C PHE A 387 4.07 -33.51 -8.35
N GLN A 388 2.81 -33.96 -8.30
CA GLN A 388 2.16 -34.57 -9.46
C GLN A 388 1.96 -33.54 -10.60
N TYR A 389 1.67 -32.28 -10.27
CA TYR A 389 1.60 -31.22 -11.28
C TYR A 389 2.99 -30.92 -11.88
N ILE A 390 4.07 -30.93 -11.04
CA ILE A 390 5.43 -30.83 -11.55
C ILE A 390 5.77 -32.02 -12.46
N SER A 391 5.30 -33.23 -12.16
CA SER A 391 5.43 -34.40 -13.07
C SER A 391 4.78 -34.13 -14.44
N LEU A 392 3.60 -33.50 -14.46
CA LEU A 392 2.94 -33.06 -15.70
C LEU A 392 3.84 -32.10 -16.51
N LEU A 393 4.41 -31.09 -15.86
CA LEU A 393 5.26 -30.10 -16.51
C LEU A 393 6.58 -30.71 -17.05
N ARG A 394 7.14 -31.71 -16.35
CA ARG A 394 8.34 -32.45 -16.80
C ARG A 394 8.08 -33.34 -18.02
N GLN A 395 6.90 -33.92 -18.10
CA GLN A 395 6.52 -34.83 -19.19
C GLN A 395 5.93 -34.11 -20.40
N THR A 396 5.56 -32.84 -20.25
CA THR A 396 4.99 -32.03 -21.33
C THR A 396 5.98 -30.94 -21.71
N PRO A 397 6.49 -30.92 -22.96
CA PRO A 397 7.37 -29.84 -23.41
C PRO A 397 6.71 -28.45 -23.22
N PRO A 398 7.48 -27.41 -22.92
CA PRO A 398 6.96 -26.05 -22.85
C PRO A 398 6.18 -25.67 -24.11
N GLN A 399 5.00 -25.10 -23.95
CA GLN A 399 4.07 -24.76 -25.02
C GLN A 399 4.25 -23.31 -25.44
N GLU A 400 4.67 -23.06 -26.68
CA GLU A 400 4.90 -21.71 -27.20
C GLU A 400 3.64 -20.85 -27.19
N TRP A 401 2.46 -21.43 -27.44
CA TRP A 401 1.19 -20.68 -27.41
C TRP A 401 0.84 -20.10 -26.02
N ILE A 402 1.23 -20.79 -24.92
CA ILE A 402 1.07 -20.26 -23.55
C ILE A 402 2.00 -19.05 -23.35
N PHE A 403 3.22 -19.14 -23.84
CA PHE A 403 4.14 -18.00 -23.82
C PHE A 403 3.62 -16.83 -24.66
N ASP A 404 3.08 -17.12 -25.86
CA ASP A 404 2.54 -16.10 -26.76
C ASP A 404 1.35 -15.36 -26.18
N GLU A 405 0.46 -16.04 -25.46
CA GLU A 405 -0.64 -15.39 -24.73
C GLU A 405 -0.11 -14.43 -23.65
N GLN A 406 0.84 -14.87 -22.82
CA GLN A 406 1.45 -14.01 -21.79
C GLN A 406 2.21 -12.83 -22.42
N LYS A 407 2.97 -13.08 -23.49
CA LYS A 407 3.69 -12.05 -24.23
C LYS A 407 2.71 -11.04 -24.84
N GLY A 408 1.65 -11.52 -25.47
CA GLY A 408 0.61 -10.67 -26.06
C GLY A 408 0.00 -9.72 -25.05
N MET A 409 -0.39 -10.24 -23.87
CA MET A 409 -0.92 -9.41 -22.79
C MET A 409 0.11 -8.43 -22.24
N ALA A 410 1.35 -8.87 -22.02
CA ALA A 410 2.44 -7.99 -21.56
C ALA A 410 2.72 -6.84 -22.53
N ASP A 411 2.67 -7.10 -23.84
CA ASP A 411 2.85 -6.11 -24.90
C ASP A 411 1.68 -5.10 -24.93
N VAL A 412 0.43 -5.57 -24.76
CA VAL A 412 -0.76 -4.71 -24.69
C VAL A 412 -0.73 -3.83 -23.43
N ASP A 413 -0.42 -4.42 -22.28
CA ASP A 413 -0.32 -3.69 -21.01
C ASP A 413 0.77 -2.64 -21.04
N PHE A 414 1.91 -2.94 -21.65
CA PHE A 414 2.98 -1.95 -21.84
C PHE A 414 2.56 -0.84 -22.80
N LYS A 415 1.94 -1.20 -23.93
CA LYS A 415 1.49 -0.23 -24.94
C LYS A 415 0.54 0.82 -24.37
N PHE A 416 -0.41 0.40 -23.53
CA PHE A 416 -1.44 1.26 -22.95
C PHE A 416 -1.18 1.64 -21.49
N LYS A 417 0.05 1.50 -21.02
CA LYS A 417 0.44 1.85 -19.68
C LYS A 417 0.23 3.35 -19.42
N GLN A 418 -0.52 3.66 -18.39
CA GLN A 418 -0.83 5.04 -18.02
C GLN A 418 0.20 5.61 -17.03
N LYS A 419 0.21 6.93 -16.88
CA LYS A 419 1.07 7.62 -15.92
C LYS A 419 0.69 7.23 -14.49
N THR A 420 1.69 7.25 -13.61
CA THR A 420 1.55 7.08 -12.15
C THR A 420 2.01 8.37 -11.47
N PRO A 421 1.71 8.58 -10.17
CA PRO A 421 2.25 9.71 -9.42
C PRO A 421 3.77 9.82 -9.56
N ALA A 422 4.28 11.06 -9.64
CA ALA A 422 5.67 11.35 -9.97
C ALA A 422 6.67 10.64 -9.02
N SER A 423 6.43 10.70 -7.70
CA SER A 423 7.30 10.06 -6.70
C SER A 423 7.31 8.53 -6.83
N ARG A 424 6.15 7.92 -7.12
CA ARG A 424 6.07 6.46 -7.36
C ARG A 424 6.83 6.04 -8.61
N PHE A 425 6.78 6.88 -9.66
CA PHE A 425 7.52 6.64 -10.89
C PHE A 425 9.03 6.73 -10.64
N THR A 426 9.52 7.84 -10.06
CA THR A 426 10.96 8.06 -9.86
C THR A 426 11.58 7.04 -8.92
N SER A 427 10.94 6.74 -7.80
CA SER A 427 11.41 5.73 -6.84
C SER A 427 11.53 4.34 -7.50
N ARG A 428 10.47 3.90 -8.22
CA ARG A 428 10.48 2.59 -8.89
C ARG A 428 11.55 2.49 -9.96
N ILE A 429 11.66 3.51 -10.83
CA ILE A 429 12.59 3.42 -11.97
C ILE A 429 14.06 3.51 -11.51
N CYS A 430 14.31 4.26 -10.44
CA CYS A 430 15.62 4.37 -9.81
C CYS A 430 16.11 3.00 -9.31
N ALA A 431 15.24 2.22 -8.65
CA ALA A 431 15.54 0.85 -8.24
C ALA A 431 15.76 -0.09 -9.44
N VAL A 432 15.02 0.10 -10.53
CA VAL A 432 15.21 -0.66 -11.78
C VAL A 432 16.57 -0.37 -12.42
N MET A 433 17.08 0.87 -12.30
CA MET A 433 18.40 1.23 -12.82
C MET A 433 19.56 0.47 -12.14
N GLN A 434 19.37 -0.10 -10.95
CA GLN A 434 20.36 -0.99 -10.30
C GLN A 434 20.50 -2.34 -11.04
N LYS A 435 19.53 -2.72 -11.87
CA LYS A 435 19.54 -3.98 -12.61
C LYS A 435 20.36 -3.87 -13.91
N PRO A 436 20.96 -4.96 -14.39
CA PRO A 436 21.79 -4.98 -15.59
C PRO A 436 20.96 -4.97 -16.88
N LEU A 437 19.95 -4.10 -16.97
CA LEU A 437 19.13 -3.91 -18.17
C LEU A 437 19.81 -2.98 -19.16
N PRO A 438 19.63 -3.20 -20.50
CA PRO A 438 19.89 -2.18 -21.50
C PRO A 438 19.16 -0.89 -21.12
N ARG A 439 19.83 0.25 -21.22
CA ARG A 439 19.26 1.52 -20.74
C ARG A 439 18.04 1.97 -21.54
N GLU A 440 17.96 1.57 -22.80
CA GLU A 440 16.81 1.74 -23.66
C GLU A 440 15.56 0.99 -23.15
N TRP A 441 15.73 -0.05 -22.33
CA TRP A 441 14.66 -0.89 -21.81
C TRP A 441 14.32 -0.63 -20.35
N LEU A 442 14.74 0.46 -19.75
CA LEU A 442 14.44 0.77 -18.35
C LEU A 442 12.94 0.73 -18.04
N LEU A 443 12.08 1.17 -18.97
CA LEU A 443 10.62 1.17 -18.76
C LEU A 443 9.96 -0.16 -19.13
N SER A 444 10.56 -0.97 -19.97
CA SER A 444 9.95 -2.15 -20.59
C SER A 444 10.58 -3.48 -20.22
N GLY A 445 11.87 -3.48 -19.82
CA GLY A 445 12.67 -4.70 -19.68
C GLY A 445 12.12 -5.72 -18.70
N GLN A 446 11.45 -5.27 -17.63
CA GLN A 446 10.82 -6.17 -16.66
C GLN A 446 9.37 -6.53 -16.98
N SER A 447 8.68 -5.71 -17.77
CA SER A 447 7.24 -5.88 -18.05
C SER A 447 6.99 -6.71 -19.30
N ARG A 448 7.84 -6.62 -20.32
CA ARG A 448 7.67 -7.32 -21.60
C ARG A 448 8.41 -8.65 -21.62
N LEU A 449 7.78 -9.66 -22.22
CA LEU A 449 8.42 -10.91 -22.63
C LEU A 449 8.90 -10.76 -24.08
N ARG A 450 10.13 -11.19 -24.39
CA ARG A 450 10.70 -10.98 -25.72
C ARG A 450 10.97 -12.27 -26.48
N LYS A 451 11.47 -13.28 -25.79
CA LYS A 451 11.96 -14.50 -26.44
C LYS A 451 11.48 -15.74 -25.67
N PHE A 452 10.90 -16.69 -26.40
CA PHE A 452 10.59 -18.02 -25.88
C PHE A 452 11.88 -18.83 -25.74
N ASP A 453 12.12 -19.34 -24.52
CA ASP A 453 13.29 -20.17 -24.20
C ASP A 453 12.85 -21.45 -23.48
N PRO A 454 12.49 -22.50 -24.24
CA PRO A 454 12.03 -23.76 -23.66
C PRO A 454 13.12 -24.48 -22.82
N GLU A 455 14.40 -24.30 -23.16
CA GLU A 455 15.49 -24.93 -22.39
C GLU A 455 15.61 -24.31 -20.99
N ALA A 456 15.52 -22.99 -20.89
CA ALA A 456 15.52 -22.29 -19.59
C ALA A 456 14.30 -22.65 -18.76
N ILE A 457 13.13 -22.80 -19.38
CA ILE A 457 11.90 -23.24 -18.70
C ILE A 457 12.09 -24.67 -18.14
N VAL A 458 12.60 -25.61 -18.95
CA VAL A 458 12.88 -26.98 -18.52
C VAL A 458 13.85 -27.01 -17.33
N LYS A 459 14.95 -26.23 -17.39
CA LYS A 459 15.89 -26.12 -16.26
C LYS A 459 15.21 -25.63 -14.98
N GLY A 460 14.31 -24.65 -15.09
CA GLY A 460 13.53 -24.18 -13.95
C GLY A 460 12.64 -25.26 -13.34
N VAL A 461 11.92 -25.99 -14.17
CA VAL A 461 11.04 -27.10 -13.72
C VAL A 461 11.87 -28.24 -13.10
N GLU A 462 13.07 -28.52 -13.59
CA GLU A 462 13.98 -29.54 -13.01
C GLU A 462 14.45 -29.20 -11.60
N LEU A 463 14.51 -27.91 -11.22
CA LEU A 463 14.86 -27.49 -9.86
C LEU A 463 13.73 -27.73 -8.84
N LEU A 464 12.50 -27.91 -9.28
CA LEU A 464 11.35 -28.22 -8.41
C LEU A 464 11.35 -29.73 -8.10
N ARG A 465 12.16 -30.12 -7.11
CA ARG A 465 12.39 -31.54 -6.75
C ARG A 465 12.53 -31.73 -5.23
N PRO A 466 12.32 -32.97 -4.73
CA PRO A 466 12.21 -33.26 -3.29
C PRO A 466 13.50 -33.03 -2.49
N ASP A 467 14.65 -33.10 -3.12
CA ASP A 467 15.97 -32.86 -2.49
C ASP A 467 16.40 -31.37 -2.57
N ASN A 468 15.60 -30.52 -3.24
CA ASN A 468 15.88 -29.12 -3.46
C ASN A 468 14.76 -28.19 -2.94
N PHE A 469 14.07 -28.60 -1.87
CA PHE A 469 13.02 -27.76 -1.31
C PHE A 469 13.01 -27.81 0.21
N ARG A 470 12.30 -26.86 0.78
CA ARG A 470 11.91 -26.82 2.16
C ARG A 470 10.46 -26.34 2.25
N MET A 471 9.78 -26.64 3.33
CA MET A 471 8.41 -26.20 3.53
C MET A 471 8.18 -25.64 4.93
N THR A 472 7.26 -24.69 5.01
CA THR A 472 6.80 -24.12 6.27
C THR A 472 5.29 -24.29 6.38
N ILE A 473 4.86 -24.93 7.48
CA ILE A 473 3.46 -25.10 7.84
C ILE A 473 3.14 -24.09 8.94
N VAL A 474 2.24 -23.16 8.65
CA VAL A 474 1.83 -22.11 9.58
C VAL A 474 0.47 -22.47 10.18
N SER A 475 0.39 -22.57 11.51
CA SER A 475 -0.86 -22.80 12.22
C SER A 475 -0.73 -22.49 13.70
N ARG A 476 -1.79 -22.02 14.33
CA ARG A 476 -1.85 -21.82 15.80
C ARG A 476 -1.98 -23.12 16.58
N ASP A 477 -2.52 -24.17 15.96
CA ASP A 477 -2.92 -25.40 16.65
C ASP A 477 -2.07 -26.63 16.30
N PHE A 478 -1.30 -26.57 15.21
CA PHE A 478 -0.54 -27.69 14.69
C PHE A 478 0.94 -27.36 14.54
N PRO A 479 1.87 -28.18 15.03
CA PRO A 479 1.68 -29.50 15.65
C PRO A 479 1.27 -29.45 17.13
N GLY A 480 1.13 -28.29 17.75
CA GLY A 480 0.76 -28.09 19.16
C GLY A 480 1.94 -28.11 20.13
N ASN A 481 3.13 -28.44 19.67
CA ASN A 481 4.37 -28.37 20.45
C ASN A 481 5.47 -27.69 19.63
N TRP A 482 5.74 -26.45 19.95
CA TRP A 482 6.84 -25.67 19.40
C TRP A 482 7.93 -25.61 20.45
N ASP A 483 9.13 -26.09 20.13
CA ASP A 483 10.25 -26.24 21.05
C ASP A 483 11.36 -25.21 20.86
N GLN A 484 11.19 -24.34 19.85
CA GLN A 484 12.14 -23.29 19.52
C GLN A 484 11.44 -21.94 19.44
N LYS A 485 12.23 -20.86 19.62
CA LYS A 485 11.75 -19.50 19.55
C LYS A 485 12.74 -18.65 18.76
N GLU A 486 12.25 -17.99 17.71
CA GLU A 486 13.02 -17.07 16.90
C GLU A 486 13.44 -15.84 17.75
N LYS A 487 14.70 -15.41 17.64
CA LYS A 487 15.33 -14.42 18.53
C LYS A 487 14.69 -13.03 18.46
N TRP A 488 14.36 -12.54 17.26
CA TRP A 488 14.05 -11.12 17.01
C TRP A 488 12.58 -10.77 17.21
N TYR A 489 11.69 -11.62 16.72
CA TYR A 489 10.24 -11.44 16.78
C TYR A 489 9.56 -12.40 17.76
N GLY A 490 10.31 -13.35 18.29
CA GLY A 490 9.78 -14.30 19.27
C GLY A 490 8.81 -15.32 18.70
N THR A 491 8.90 -15.63 17.41
CA THR A 491 8.07 -16.64 16.76
C THR A 491 8.38 -18.02 17.31
N GLU A 492 7.38 -18.68 17.87
CA GLU A 492 7.49 -20.08 18.31
C GLU A 492 7.45 -20.99 17.08
N TYR A 493 8.38 -21.93 16.98
CA TYR A 493 8.46 -22.85 15.85
C TYR A 493 9.06 -24.21 16.23
N LYS A 494 8.92 -25.18 15.34
CA LYS A 494 9.61 -26.47 15.36
C LYS A 494 10.17 -26.74 13.97
N ALA A 495 11.46 -26.97 13.85
CA ALA A 495 12.12 -27.31 12.59
C ALA A 495 12.75 -28.72 12.70
N GLU A 496 12.48 -29.54 11.69
CA GLU A 496 12.97 -30.90 11.63
C GLU A 496 13.18 -31.35 10.18
N ARG A 497 13.92 -32.44 9.97
CA ARG A 497 14.01 -33.06 8.64
C ARG A 497 12.65 -33.58 8.21
N ILE A 498 12.34 -33.46 6.93
CA ILE A 498 11.17 -34.13 6.35
C ILE A 498 11.41 -35.65 6.49
N PRO A 499 10.45 -36.42 7.05
CA PRO A 499 10.59 -37.88 7.20
C PRO A 499 10.93 -38.58 5.88
N GLU A 500 11.82 -39.55 5.90
CA GLU A 500 12.29 -40.25 4.69
C GLU A 500 11.16 -40.95 3.94
N ASP A 501 10.20 -41.54 4.67
CA ASP A 501 9.00 -42.14 4.09
C ASP A 501 8.16 -41.13 3.31
N PHE A 502 8.01 -39.92 3.86
CA PHE A 502 7.28 -38.84 3.18
C PHE A 502 8.08 -38.31 1.98
N LEU A 503 9.40 -38.16 2.06
CA LEU A 503 10.24 -37.85 0.90
C LEU A 503 10.13 -38.87 -0.22
N ALA A 504 10.02 -40.18 0.15
CA ALA A 504 9.79 -41.22 -0.83
C ALA A 504 8.42 -41.10 -1.51
N GLU A 505 7.35 -40.81 -0.75
CA GLU A 505 6.02 -40.56 -1.31
C GLU A 505 6.03 -39.33 -2.26
N ILE A 506 6.71 -38.26 -1.90
CA ILE A 506 6.87 -37.07 -2.75
C ILE A 506 7.62 -37.43 -4.03
N SER A 507 8.69 -38.21 -3.91
CA SER A 507 9.47 -38.66 -5.07
C SER A 507 8.66 -39.56 -5.99
N GLN A 508 7.78 -40.41 -5.44
CA GLN A 508 6.84 -41.22 -6.21
C GLN A 508 5.82 -40.32 -6.94
N ALA A 509 5.28 -39.30 -6.27
CA ALA A 509 4.37 -38.33 -6.89
C ALA A 509 5.02 -37.56 -8.05
N LEU A 510 6.27 -37.16 -7.91
CA LEU A 510 7.04 -36.46 -8.97
C LEU A 510 7.31 -37.38 -10.17
N ASN A 511 7.56 -38.68 -9.94
CA ASN A 511 7.91 -39.63 -10.99
C ASN A 511 6.73 -40.47 -11.48
N CYS A 512 5.51 -40.11 -11.12
CA CYS A 512 4.31 -40.82 -11.57
C CYS A 512 4.14 -40.75 -13.10
N THR A 513 3.66 -41.81 -13.70
CA THR A 513 3.29 -41.84 -15.12
C THR A 513 1.99 -41.06 -15.36
N ALA A 514 1.70 -40.75 -16.63
CA ALA A 514 0.45 -40.06 -16.99
C ALA A 514 -0.83 -40.83 -16.53
N SER A 515 -0.77 -42.18 -16.45
CA SER A 515 -1.88 -43.02 -15.98
C SER A 515 -2.01 -43.07 -14.45
N GLU A 516 -0.94 -42.80 -13.72
CA GLU A 516 -0.92 -42.78 -12.25
C GLU A 516 -1.24 -41.38 -11.69
N ARG A 517 -1.05 -40.32 -12.49
CA ARG A 517 -1.36 -38.95 -12.13
C ARG A 517 -2.86 -38.73 -11.97
N LEU A 518 -3.24 -37.83 -11.07
CA LEU A 518 -4.62 -37.40 -10.93
C LEU A 518 -5.14 -36.86 -12.28
N SER A 519 -6.19 -37.49 -12.80
CA SER A 519 -6.79 -37.14 -14.11
C SER A 519 -7.35 -35.71 -14.15
N ALA A 520 -7.61 -35.11 -12.98
CA ALA A 520 -8.05 -33.72 -12.85
C ALA A 520 -6.94 -32.71 -13.13
N LEU A 521 -5.65 -33.12 -13.17
CA LEU A 521 -4.52 -32.23 -13.42
C LEU A 521 -4.15 -32.21 -14.91
N HIS A 522 -4.27 -31.05 -15.55
CA HIS A 522 -3.90 -30.83 -16.96
C HIS A 522 -3.48 -29.38 -17.18
N LEU A 523 -2.88 -29.08 -18.32
CA LEU A 523 -2.54 -27.72 -18.71
C LEU A 523 -3.80 -26.87 -18.96
N PRO A 524 -3.72 -25.52 -18.78
CA PRO A 524 -4.85 -24.64 -19.05
C PRO A 524 -5.26 -24.63 -20.52
N HIS A 525 -6.48 -24.19 -20.80
CA HIS A 525 -6.97 -23.93 -22.13
C HIS A 525 -6.59 -22.52 -22.59
N LYS A 526 -6.77 -22.25 -23.89
CA LYS A 526 -6.61 -20.89 -24.43
C LYS A 526 -7.60 -19.94 -23.77
N ASN A 527 -7.10 -18.76 -23.40
CA ASN A 527 -7.91 -17.78 -22.67
C ASN A 527 -8.83 -17.02 -23.63
N GLN A 528 -10.15 -17.20 -23.45
CA GLN A 528 -11.18 -16.56 -24.29
C GLN A 528 -11.36 -15.06 -24.01
N PHE A 529 -10.84 -14.55 -22.90
CA PHE A 529 -10.96 -13.15 -22.51
C PHE A 529 -9.88 -12.25 -23.10
N ILE A 530 -8.85 -12.79 -23.74
CA ILE A 530 -7.82 -11.98 -24.38
C ILE A 530 -8.48 -10.99 -25.33
N PRO A 531 -8.24 -9.67 -25.16
CA PRO A 531 -8.91 -8.66 -25.97
C PRO A 531 -8.46 -8.74 -27.43
N THR A 532 -9.44 -8.71 -28.34
CA THR A 532 -9.21 -8.73 -29.80
C THR A 532 -9.46 -7.37 -30.43
N LYS A 533 -10.17 -6.47 -29.73
CA LYS A 533 -10.49 -5.12 -30.18
C LYS A 533 -9.91 -4.13 -29.20
N LEU A 534 -8.91 -3.40 -29.65
CA LEU A 534 -8.13 -2.43 -28.89
C LEU A 534 -8.19 -1.02 -29.50
N GLU A 535 -9.13 -0.78 -30.42
CA GLU A 535 -9.32 0.51 -31.07
C GLU A 535 -9.87 1.51 -30.06
N VAL A 536 -9.35 2.71 -30.12
CA VAL A 536 -9.82 3.85 -29.33
C VAL A 536 -10.19 4.96 -30.32
N GLU A 537 -11.47 5.32 -30.32
CA GLU A 537 -11.92 6.49 -31.07
C GLU A 537 -11.53 7.77 -30.30
N LYS A 538 -10.42 8.34 -30.72
CA LYS A 538 -9.97 9.64 -30.20
C LYS A 538 -10.74 10.74 -30.89
N LYS A 539 -11.51 11.53 -30.11
CA LYS A 539 -12.22 12.70 -30.58
C LYS A 539 -11.61 13.94 -29.93
N GLU A 540 -11.13 14.86 -30.74
CA GLU A 540 -10.63 16.13 -30.24
C GLU A 540 -11.76 16.90 -29.54
N VAL A 541 -11.49 17.29 -28.31
CA VAL A 541 -12.37 18.14 -27.49
C VAL A 541 -11.56 19.36 -27.04
N GLU A 542 -12.18 20.52 -27.05
CA GLU A 542 -11.51 21.75 -26.56
C GLU A 542 -11.20 21.66 -25.08
N ARG A 543 -12.06 20.97 -24.32
CA ARG A 543 -11.91 20.80 -22.88
C ARG A 543 -12.58 19.50 -22.43
N SER A 544 -11.89 18.72 -21.62
CA SER A 544 -12.45 17.52 -21.00
C SER A 544 -13.66 17.84 -20.12
N ALA A 545 -14.67 16.97 -20.17
CA ALA A 545 -15.88 17.12 -19.37
C ALA A 545 -15.54 16.88 -17.87
N LEU A 546 -16.00 17.78 -17.02
CA LEU A 546 -15.78 17.70 -15.57
C LEU A 546 -16.71 16.73 -14.85
N SER A 547 -17.83 16.37 -15.49
CA SER A 547 -18.84 15.49 -14.91
C SER A 547 -19.37 14.49 -15.93
N PRO A 548 -19.77 13.29 -15.48
CA PRO A 548 -20.60 12.40 -16.31
C PRO A 548 -21.99 13.00 -16.54
N ARG A 549 -22.71 12.45 -17.52
CA ARG A 549 -24.10 12.77 -17.84
C ARG A 549 -25.03 11.64 -17.41
N VAL A 550 -26.23 11.97 -16.99
CA VAL A 550 -27.29 11.02 -16.73
C VAL A 550 -27.98 10.72 -18.07
N ILE A 551 -27.82 9.50 -18.57
CA ILE A 551 -28.37 9.06 -19.86
C ILE A 551 -29.62 8.19 -19.71
N ARG A 552 -29.90 7.72 -18.50
CA ARG A 552 -31.11 7.01 -18.09
C ARG A 552 -31.45 7.36 -16.65
N ASN A 553 -32.70 7.66 -16.36
CA ASN A 553 -33.18 7.98 -15.03
C ASN A 553 -34.67 7.63 -14.91
N ASP A 554 -34.96 6.43 -14.47
CA ASP A 554 -36.30 5.91 -14.26
C ASP A 554 -36.46 5.29 -12.86
N GLU A 555 -37.59 4.64 -12.59
CA GLU A 555 -37.88 4.04 -11.28
C GLU A 555 -36.97 2.86 -10.94
N VAL A 556 -36.43 2.14 -11.94
CA VAL A 556 -35.60 0.95 -11.78
C VAL A 556 -34.13 1.29 -11.76
N ALA A 557 -33.70 2.20 -12.67
CA ALA A 557 -32.28 2.45 -12.89
C ALA A 557 -31.94 3.91 -13.19
N ARG A 558 -30.76 4.31 -12.71
CA ARG A 558 -30.09 5.55 -13.12
C ARG A 558 -28.73 5.18 -13.69
N THR A 559 -28.41 5.72 -14.89
CA THR A 559 -27.13 5.49 -15.56
C THR A 559 -26.39 6.79 -15.78
N TRP A 560 -25.22 6.90 -15.15
CA TRP A 560 -24.24 7.94 -15.40
C TRP A 560 -23.27 7.46 -16.47
N TYR A 561 -22.92 8.33 -17.40
CA TYR A 561 -22.04 8.00 -18.51
C TYR A 561 -21.06 9.13 -18.80
N LYS A 562 -19.81 8.75 -19.01
CA LYS A 562 -18.78 9.62 -19.57
C LYS A 562 -17.87 8.82 -20.50
N LYS A 563 -17.76 9.22 -21.77
CA LYS A 563 -16.72 8.70 -22.64
C LYS A 563 -15.36 9.23 -22.18
N ASP A 564 -14.34 8.39 -22.25
CA ASP A 564 -12.95 8.84 -22.02
C ASP A 564 -12.61 9.93 -23.05
N ASP A 565 -12.28 11.11 -22.57
CA ASP A 565 -11.89 12.29 -23.32
C ASP A 565 -10.52 12.86 -22.87
N THR A 566 -9.79 12.05 -22.09
CA THR A 566 -8.53 12.47 -21.44
C THR A 566 -7.41 11.46 -21.66
N PHE A 567 -7.65 10.18 -21.40
CA PHE A 567 -6.57 9.17 -21.31
C PHE A 567 -6.44 8.29 -22.57
N TRP A 568 -7.50 8.15 -23.32
CA TRP A 568 -7.53 7.45 -24.60
C TRP A 568 -6.99 6.03 -24.57
N VAL A 569 -7.42 5.27 -23.55
CA VAL A 569 -7.09 3.86 -23.38
C VAL A 569 -8.25 2.96 -23.81
N PRO A 570 -8.02 1.74 -24.34
CA PRO A 570 -9.08 0.78 -24.71
C PRO A 570 -9.63 0.08 -23.45
N LYS A 571 -9.92 0.87 -22.43
CA LYS A 571 -10.41 0.39 -21.12
C LYS A 571 -11.71 1.10 -20.75
N ALA A 572 -12.47 0.45 -19.90
CA ALA A 572 -13.67 1.03 -19.30
C ALA A 572 -13.83 0.55 -17.86
N ASN A 573 -14.53 1.37 -17.08
CA ASN A 573 -14.90 1.09 -15.71
C ASN A 573 -16.43 1.17 -15.63
N LEU A 574 -17.05 0.09 -15.15
CA LEU A 574 -18.47 0.03 -14.80
C LEU A 574 -18.57 -0.16 -13.30
N ILE A 575 -19.20 0.78 -12.62
CA ILE A 575 -19.52 0.70 -11.20
C ILE A 575 -21.03 0.68 -11.05
N VAL A 576 -21.56 -0.26 -10.26
CA VAL A 576 -22.99 -0.43 -10.01
C VAL A 576 -23.22 -0.53 -8.51
N SER A 577 -23.97 0.41 -7.95
CA SER A 577 -24.53 0.32 -6.61
C SER A 577 -25.99 -0.10 -6.70
N ILE A 578 -26.33 -1.19 -6.06
CA ILE A 578 -27.67 -1.75 -6.00
C ILE A 578 -28.25 -1.40 -4.63
N LYS A 579 -29.10 -0.36 -4.60
CA LYS A 579 -29.71 0.13 -3.36
C LYS A 579 -30.67 -0.90 -2.79
N ASN A 580 -30.48 -1.22 -1.51
CA ASN A 580 -31.31 -2.16 -0.79
C ASN A 580 -31.28 -1.89 0.72
N PRO A 581 -32.42 -1.48 1.34
CA PRO A 581 -32.46 -1.09 2.76
C PRO A 581 -32.31 -2.26 3.73
N ILE A 582 -32.50 -3.50 3.28
CA ILE A 582 -32.50 -4.69 4.12
C ILE A 582 -31.07 -5.09 4.54
N ILE A 583 -30.10 -4.81 3.69
CA ILE A 583 -28.72 -5.31 3.82
C ILE A 583 -28.08 -4.90 5.16
N PHE A 584 -28.27 -3.66 5.58
CA PHE A 584 -27.69 -3.12 6.82
C PHE A 584 -28.71 -2.91 7.94
N ALA A 585 -29.92 -3.45 7.81
CA ALA A 585 -30.98 -3.26 8.80
C ALA A 585 -30.67 -3.88 10.18
N SER A 586 -29.79 -4.86 10.22
CA SER A 586 -29.31 -5.50 11.45
C SER A 586 -27.92 -6.11 11.25
N ALA A 587 -27.21 -6.40 12.35
CA ALA A 587 -25.93 -7.13 12.31
C ALA A 587 -26.09 -8.52 11.64
N ASP A 588 -27.22 -9.19 11.88
CA ASP A 588 -27.57 -10.47 11.27
C ASP A 588 -27.68 -10.36 9.73
N ASN A 589 -28.39 -9.32 9.25
CA ASN A 589 -28.50 -9.07 7.82
C ASN A 589 -27.16 -8.67 7.19
N SER A 590 -26.37 -7.86 7.88
CA SER A 590 -25.01 -7.48 7.41
C SER A 590 -24.12 -8.70 7.23
N VAL A 591 -24.15 -9.65 8.16
CA VAL A 591 -23.36 -10.88 8.07
C VAL A 591 -23.91 -11.80 6.97
N LYS A 592 -25.23 -11.94 6.81
CA LYS A 592 -25.82 -12.70 5.69
C LYS A 592 -25.45 -12.10 4.33
N SER A 593 -25.46 -10.77 4.23
CA SER A 593 -25.04 -10.07 3.00
C SER A 593 -23.58 -10.30 2.68
N LYS A 594 -22.71 -10.26 3.69
CA LYS A 594 -21.29 -10.56 3.53
C LYS A 594 -21.04 -12.00 3.11
N LEU A 595 -21.72 -12.97 3.74
CA LEU A 595 -21.67 -14.39 3.34
C LEU A 595 -22.15 -14.57 1.89
N PHE A 596 -23.23 -13.90 1.50
CA PHE A 596 -23.73 -13.95 0.13
C PHE A 596 -22.68 -13.45 -0.88
N THR A 597 -22.09 -12.27 -0.68
CA THR A 597 -21.07 -11.73 -1.58
C THR A 597 -19.81 -12.60 -1.62
N ASP A 598 -19.40 -13.18 -0.49
CA ASP A 598 -18.27 -14.10 -0.43
C ASP A 598 -18.54 -15.41 -1.18
N LEU A 599 -19.76 -15.94 -1.10
CA LEU A 599 -20.19 -17.13 -1.84
C LEU A 599 -20.29 -16.86 -3.35
N VAL A 600 -20.74 -15.68 -3.77
CA VAL A 600 -20.73 -15.28 -5.20
C VAL A 600 -19.32 -15.26 -5.75
N ARG A 601 -18.37 -14.64 -5.03
CA ARG A 601 -16.96 -14.60 -5.46
C ARG A 601 -16.34 -15.99 -5.49
N ASP A 602 -16.63 -16.83 -4.51
CA ASP A 602 -16.18 -18.21 -4.47
C ASP A 602 -16.68 -19.02 -5.67
N ALA A 603 -17.93 -18.80 -6.08
CA ALA A 603 -18.51 -19.47 -7.23
C ALA A 603 -17.96 -18.97 -8.59
N LEU A 604 -17.47 -17.73 -8.64
CA LEU A 604 -16.92 -17.12 -9.85
C LEU A 604 -15.43 -17.38 -10.05
N GLU A 605 -14.68 -17.79 -9.03
CA GLU A 605 -13.22 -17.78 -9.00
C GLU A 605 -12.57 -18.48 -10.22
N GLU A 606 -12.99 -19.70 -10.54
CA GLU A 606 -12.45 -20.45 -11.69
C GLU A 606 -12.74 -19.77 -13.04
N TYR A 607 -13.90 -19.13 -13.18
CA TYR A 607 -14.29 -18.44 -14.40
C TYR A 607 -13.61 -17.09 -14.54
N SER A 608 -13.55 -16.32 -13.45
CA SER A 608 -13.00 -14.97 -13.45
C SER A 608 -11.49 -14.94 -13.59
N TYR A 609 -10.81 -16.03 -13.23
CA TYR A 609 -9.33 -16.09 -13.30
C TYR A 609 -8.80 -15.84 -14.72
N ASP A 610 -9.43 -16.43 -15.75
CA ASP A 610 -9.06 -16.17 -17.14
C ASP A 610 -9.30 -14.69 -17.52
N ALA A 611 -10.38 -14.09 -17.02
CA ALA A 611 -10.64 -12.67 -17.24
C ALA A 611 -9.57 -11.78 -16.57
N GLU A 612 -9.15 -12.10 -15.36
CA GLU A 612 -8.09 -11.38 -14.64
C GLU A 612 -6.76 -11.47 -15.37
N LEU A 613 -6.38 -12.65 -15.88
CA LEU A 613 -5.19 -12.84 -16.72
C LEU A 613 -5.23 -12.00 -18.01
N ALA A 614 -6.42 -11.71 -18.52
CA ALA A 614 -6.66 -10.88 -19.70
C ALA A 614 -6.86 -9.38 -19.37
N GLY A 615 -6.52 -8.94 -18.17
CA GLY A 615 -6.57 -7.54 -17.76
C GLY A 615 -7.96 -7.01 -17.43
N LEU A 616 -8.93 -7.90 -17.16
CA LEU A 616 -10.23 -7.56 -16.59
C LEU A 616 -10.21 -7.80 -15.08
N GLN A 617 -10.94 -6.97 -14.35
CA GLN A 617 -11.11 -7.13 -12.90
C GLN A 617 -12.58 -6.99 -12.57
N TYR A 618 -13.03 -7.70 -11.53
CA TYR A 618 -14.35 -7.53 -10.96
C TYR A 618 -14.30 -7.52 -9.44
N ASN A 619 -15.26 -6.86 -8.85
CA ASN A 619 -15.48 -6.88 -7.41
C ASN A 619 -17.00 -6.99 -7.14
N VAL A 620 -17.38 -7.91 -6.27
CA VAL A 620 -18.72 -7.98 -5.70
C VAL A 620 -18.59 -7.86 -4.20
N SER A 621 -19.12 -6.77 -3.65
CA SER A 621 -19.00 -6.43 -2.25
C SER A 621 -20.24 -5.68 -1.75
N LEU A 622 -20.10 -5.04 -0.60
CA LEU A 622 -21.13 -4.19 -0.01
C LEU A 622 -20.65 -2.76 0.00
N ASP A 623 -21.51 -1.81 -0.31
CA ASP A 623 -21.35 -0.41 0.01
C ASP A 623 -22.32 0.02 1.13
N SER A 624 -22.30 1.28 1.51
CA SER A 624 -23.18 1.78 2.58
C SER A 624 -24.68 1.76 2.22
N ARG A 625 -25.04 1.45 0.98
CA ARG A 625 -26.43 1.46 0.49
C ARG A 625 -26.95 0.11 0.04
N GLY A 626 -26.07 -0.85 -0.14
CA GLY A 626 -26.49 -2.17 -0.59
C GLY A 626 -25.35 -3.01 -1.18
N LEU A 627 -25.64 -3.65 -2.31
CA LEU A 627 -24.67 -4.43 -3.07
C LEU A 627 -23.85 -3.51 -3.99
N PHE A 628 -22.59 -3.82 -4.11
CA PHE A 628 -21.65 -3.09 -4.95
C PHE A 628 -21.02 -4.04 -5.95
N ILE A 629 -21.07 -3.67 -7.24
CA ILE A 629 -20.42 -4.41 -8.32
C ILE A 629 -19.51 -3.44 -9.06
N GLU A 630 -18.29 -3.87 -9.30
CA GLU A 630 -17.35 -3.18 -10.18
C GLU A 630 -16.81 -4.14 -11.20
N VAL A 631 -16.78 -3.75 -12.46
CA VAL A 631 -16.11 -4.48 -13.54
C VAL A 631 -15.28 -3.47 -14.33
N SER A 632 -14.00 -3.73 -14.49
CA SER A 632 -13.06 -2.81 -15.12
C SER A 632 -12.01 -3.52 -15.96
N GLY A 633 -11.35 -2.80 -16.85
CA GLY A 633 -10.27 -3.28 -17.68
C GLY A 633 -10.53 -3.08 -19.19
N TYR A 634 -9.96 -3.94 -20.03
CA TYR A 634 -10.13 -3.86 -21.49
C TYR A 634 -11.61 -4.01 -21.88
N ASN A 635 -12.16 -2.99 -22.55
CA ASN A 635 -13.61 -2.89 -22.76
C ASN A 635 -14.19 -3.96 -23.70
N ASP A 636 -13.39 -4.62 -24.53
CA ASP A 636 -13.86 -5.63 -25.50
C ASP A 636 -14.63 -6.78 -24.84
N LYS A 637 -14.10 -7.35 -23.76
CA LYS A 637 -14.70 -8.51 -23.07
C LYS A 637 -15.40 -8.18 -21.75
N LEU A 638 -15.47 -6.91 -21.38
CA LEU A 638 -16.10 -6.45 -20.12
C LEU A 638 -17.59 -6.89 -20.03
N PRO A 639 -18.41 -6.78 -21.09
CA PRO A 639 -19.81 -7.23 -21.04
C PRO A 639 -19.95 -8.72 -20.74
N VAL A 640 -19.04 -9.56 -21.24
CA VAL A 640 -19.06 -11.02 -21.03
C VAL A 640 -18.84 -11.37 -19.56
N LEU A 641 -17.85 -10.70 -18.93
CA LEU A 641 -17.60 -10.88 -17.49
C LEU A 641 -18.76 -10.37 -16.65
N LEU A 642 -19.30 -9.19 -16.96
CA LEU A 642 -20.47 -8.63 -16.26
C LEU A 642 -21.67 -9.58 -16.31
N GLU A 643 -22.00 -10.11 -17.49
CA GLU A 643 -23.10 -11.06 -17.67
C GLU A 643 -22.96 -12.26 -16.73
N GLN A 644 -21.76 -12.86 -16.67
CA GLN A 644 -21.52 -14.01 -15.80
C GLN A 644 -21.60 -13.67 -14.31
N VAL A 645 -21.09 -12.50 -13.91
CA VAL A 645 -21.21 -12.01 -12.53
C VAL A 645 -22.69 -11.89 -12.14
N LEU A 646 -23.51 -11.27 -12.98
CA LEU A 646 -24.92 -11.07 -12.72
C LEU A 646 -25.72 -12.38 -12.68
N ILE A 647 -25.45 -13.30 -13.61
CA ILE A 647 -26.08 -14.64 -13.64
C ILE A 647 -25.73 -15.40 -12.36
N THR A 648 -24.46 -15.40 -11.97
CA THR A 648 -24.02 -16.06 -10.74
C THR A 648 -24.66 -15.44 -9.50
N MET A 649 -24.79 -14.12 -9.44
CA MET A 649 -25.47 -13.45 -8.32
C MET A 649 -26.95 -13.81 -8.24
N ARG A 650 -27.65 -13.90 -9.38
CA ARG A 650 -29.09 -14.23 -9.44
C ARG A 650 -29.34 -15.69 -9.09
N ASP A 651 -28.57 -16.59 -9.67
CA ASP A 651 -28.80 -18.04 -9.67
C ASP A 651 -27.89 -18.80 -8.69
N LEU A 652 -27.29 -18.13 -7.73
CA LEU A 652 -26.32 -18.72 -6.79
C LEU A 652 -26.89 -19.96 -6.10
N GLU A 653 -26.30 -21.11 -6.39
CA GLU A 653 -26.54 -22.35 -5.65
C GLU A 653 -25.62 -22.45 -4.43
N ILE A 654 -26.18 -22.30 -3.24
CA ILE A 654 -25.44 -22.37 -1.99
C ILE A 654 -25.37 -23.83 -1.52
N LYS A 655 -24.21 -24.47 -1.74
CA LYS A 655 -23.90 -25.81 -1.24
C LYS A 655 -23.48 -25.74 0.23
N ASP A 656 -24.02 -26.63 1.07
CA ASP A 656 -23.78 -26.59 2.52
C ASP A 656 -22.30 -26.71 2.86
N GLU A 657 -21.54 -27.58 2.18
CA GLU A 657 -20.10 -27.74 2.38
C GLU A 657 -19.31 -26.45 2.10
N ARG A 658 -19.61 -25.77 0.97
CA ARG A 658 -18.96 -24.51 0.64
C ARG A 658 -19.36 -23.40 1.60
N PHE A 659 -20.64 -23.36 1.99
CA PHE A 659 -21.12 -22.40 2.99
C PHE A 659 -20.35 -22.54 4.31
N GLU A 660 -20.15 -23.74 4.82
CA GLU A 660 -19.42 -23.92 6.09
C GLU A 660 -17.96 -23.49 5.99
N ILE A 661 -17.29 -23.72 4.85
CA ILE A 661 -15.93 -23.24 4.61
C ILE A 661 -15.87 -21.72 4.60
N ILE A 662 -16.80 -21.06 3.88
CA ILE A 662 -16.86 -19.61 3.79
C ILE A 662 -17.22 -18.98 5.14
N LYS A 663 -18.17 -19.57 5.86
CA LYS A 663 -18.56 -19.15 7.21
C LYS A 663 -17.38 -19.26 8.21
N GLU A 664 -16.61 -20.36 8.14
CA GLU A 664 -15.40 -20.52 8.97
C GLU A 664 -14.35 -19.46 8.63
N ARG A 665 -14.12 -19.22 7.33
CA ARG A 665 -13.20 -18.18 6.87
C ARG A 665 -13.61 -16.79 7.37
N LEU A 666 -14.89 -16.44 7.28
CA LEU A 666 -15.42 -15.16 7.78
C LEU A 666 -15.30 -15.06 9.30
N THR A 667 -15.63 -16.13 10.03
CA THR A 667 -15.51 -16.17 11.51
C THR A 667 -14.07 -15.92 11.94
N ARG A 668 -13.13 -16.57 11.29
CA ARG A 668 -11.70 -16.43 11.54
C ARG A 668 -11.22 -15.01 11.18
N GLY A 669 -11.66 -14.48 10.05
CA GLY A 669 -11.36 -13.11 9.63
C GLY A 669 -11.80 -12.07 10.67
N TYR A 670 -13.02 -12.16 11.16
CA TYR A 670 -13.51 -11.26 12.20
C TYR A 670 -12.76 -11.40 13.52
N LYS A 671 -12.42 -12.62 13.95
CA LYS A 671 -11.59 -12.83 15.14
C LYS A 671 -10.19 -12.27 14.99
N ASN A 672 -9.62 -12.37 13.79
CA ASN A 672 -8.30 -11.82 13.49
C ASN A 672 -8.29 -10.28 13.49
N CYS A 673 -9.41 -9.60 13.19
CA CYS A 673 -9.49 -8.14 13.32
C CYS A 673 -9.12 -7.66 14.73
N GLU A 674 -9.47 -8.44 15.78
CA GLU A 674 -9.17 -8.12 17.17
C GLU A 674 -7.69 -8.34 17.57
N LEU A 675 -6.90 -8.98 16.71
CA LEU A 675 -5.47 -9.25 16.87
C LEU A 675 -4.59 -8.36 15.96
N GLN A 676 -5.22 -7.51 15.15
CA GLN A 676 -4.49 -6.52 14.33
C GLN A 676 -3.82 -5.46 15.20
N GLN A 677 -2.93 -4.70 14.59
CA GLN A 677 -2.29 -3.57 15.27
C GLN A 677 -3.35 -2.55 15.75
N PRO A 678 -3.19 -1.96 16.93
CA PRO A 678 -4.19 -1.07 17.50
C PRO A 678 -4.61 0.09 16.61
N PHE A 679 -3.66 0.70 15.88
CA PHE A 679 -3.99 1.81 14.98
C PHE A 679 -4.88 1.40 13.79
N THR A 680 -4.88 0.12 13.42
CA THR A 680 -5.78 -0.43 12.40
C THR A 680 -7.19 -0.63 12.95
N GLN A 681 -7.29 -1.11 14.20
CA GLN A 681 -8.57 -1.37 14.85
C GLN A 681 -9.34 -0.10 15.22
N ILE A 682 -8.62 0.96 15.65
CA ILE A 682 -9.23 2.14 16.28
C ILE A 682 -10.20 2.89 15.36
N GLY A 683 -9.91 2.91 14.06
CA GLY A 683 -10.75 3.58 13.07
C GLY A 683 -12.18 3.02 12.98
N ASP A 684 -12.34 1.71 13.19
CA ASP A 684 -13.64 1.03 13.18
C ASP A 684 -14.51 1.47 14.37
N TYR A 685 -13.91 1.60 15.55
CA TYR A 685 -14.62 2.10 16.72
C TYR A 685 -15.06 3.56 16.56
N VAL A 686 -14.21 4.43 15.98
CA VAL A 686 -14.59 5.81 15.72
C VAL A 686 -15.70 5.87 14.65
N SER A 687 -15.63 5.08 13.60
CA SER A 687 -16.70 4.99 12.58
C SER A 687 -18.02 4.58 13.23
N TRP A 688 -18.01 3.53 14.03
CA TRP A 688 -19.18 3.06 14.79
C TRP A 688 -19.77 4.12 15.70
N LEU A 689 -18.94 4.87 16.41
CA LEU A 689 -19.36 5.92 17.35
C LEU A 689 -19.84 7.20 16.68
N THR A 690 -19.50 7.44 15.42
CA THR A 690 -19.89 8.64 14.66
C THR A 690 -20.94 8.39 13.59
N SER A 691 -21.28 7.14 13.30
CA SER A 691 -22.29 6.74 12.31
C SER A 691 -23.62 6.43 13.00
N GLU A 692 -24.73 6.70 12.30
CA GLU A 692 -26.08 6.32 12.76
C GLU A 692 -26.23 4.79 12.77
N HIS A 693 -25.92 4.13 11.68
CA HIS A 693 -26.05 2.69 11.47
C HIS A 693 -24.72 2.08 11.06
N ASP A 694 -24.02 1.53 12.01
CA ASP A 694 -22.80 0.76 11.78
C ASP A 694 -22.66 -0.31 12.87
N TYR A 695 -21.91 -1.37 12.59
CA TYR A 695 -21.71 -2.49 13.50
C TYR A 695 -20.23 -2.76 13.71
N VAL A 696 -19.81 -2.91 14.96
CA VAL A 696 -18.44 -3.36 15.25
C VAL A 696 -18.31 -4.87 15.12
N VAL A 697 -17.08 -5.32 14.93
CA VAL A 697 -16.76 -6.72 14.70
C VAL A 697 -17.30 -7.67 15.77
N GLU A 698 -17.35 -7.24 17.03
CA GLU A 698 -17.90 -8.02 18.14
C GLU A 698 -19.39 -8.33 17.96
N GLN A 699 -20.16 -7.37 17.43
CA GLN A 699 -21.59 -7.57 17.14
C GLN A 699 -21.79 -8.54 15.97
N LEU A 700 -20.93 -8.46 14.95
CA LEU A 700 -20.96 -9.36 13.81
C LEU A 700 -20.56 -10.79 14.20
N VAL A 701 -19.51 -10.94 15.00
CA VAL A 701 -19.09 -12.25 15.56
C VAL A 701 -20.18 -12.88 16.41
N ALA A 702 -20.93 -12.08 17.18
CA ALA A 702 -21.96 -12.61 18.08
C ALA A 702 -23.14 -13.26 17.33
N VAL A 703 -23.52 -12.75 16.15
CA VAL A 703 -24.63 -13.28 15.36
C VAL A 703 -24.23 -14.41 14.41
N LEU A 704 -22.99 -14.45 13.98
CA LEU A 704 -22.49 -15.37 12.96
C LEU A 704 -22.71 -16.86 13.26
N PRO A 705 -22.55 -17.39 14.51
CA PRO A 705 -22.78 -18.80 14.80
C PRO A 705 -24.21 -19.27 14.47
N GLY A 706 -25.22 -18.40 14.65
CA GLY A 706 -26.63 -18.71 14.43
C GLY A 706 -27.05 -18.71 12.96
N ILE A 707 -26.21 -18.23 12.04
CA ILE A 707 -26.55 -18.14 10.61
C ILE A 707 -26.34 -19.48 9.93
N THR A 708 -27.37 -19.96 9.23
CA THR A 708 -27.37 -21.22 8.47
C THR A 708 -27.37 -20.96 6.96
N ALA A 709 -26.96 -21.96 6.18
CA ALA A 709 -27.04 -21.91 4.71
C ALA A 709 -28.46 -21.64 4.22
N GLU A 710 -29.48 -22.25 4.84
CA GLU A 710 -30.88 -22.01 4.49
C GLU A 710 -31.34 -20.58 4.78
N ALA A 711 -30.88 -20.00 5.89
CA ALA A 711 -31.15 -18.58 6.19
C ALA A 711 -30.56 -17.65 5.11
N VAL A 712 -29.36 -17.96 4.61
CA VAL A 712 -28.74 -17.17 3.51
C VAL A 712 -29.43 -17.41 2.18
N ARG A 713 -29.90 -18.65 1.86
CA ARG A 713 -30.69 -18.91 0.66
C ARG A 713 -32.01 -18.12 0.63
N GLN A 714 -32.71 -18.05 1.75
CA GLN A 714 -33.91 -17.23 1.89
C GLN A 714 -33.63 -15.74 1.81
N PHE A 715 -32.59 -15.29 2.48
CA PHE A 715 -32.16 -13.90 2.46
C PHE A 715 -31.72 -13.44 1.06
N HIS A 716 -31.03 -14.29 0.31
CA HIS A 716 -30.66 -14.04 -1.08
C HIS A 716 -31.90 -13.70 -1.94
N LYS A 717 -32.99 -14.49 -1.82
CA LYS A 717 -34.23 -14.20 -2.54
C LYS A 717 -34.86 -12.86 -2.16
N GLN A 718 -34.73 -12.47 -0.89
CA GLN A 718 -35.25 -11.19 -0.41
C GLN A 718 -34.46 -10.01 -0.96
N ILE A 719 -33.12 -10.03 -0.84
CA ILE A 719 -32.29 -8.91 -1.28
C ILE A 719 -32.26 -8.73 -2.80
N MET A 720 -32.54 -9.80 -3.58
CA MET A 720 -32.59 -9.72 -5.05
C MET A 720 -33.98 -9.34 -5.58
N SER A 721 -35.02 -9.26 -4.73
CA SER A 721 -36.38 -9.07 -5.17
C SER A 721 -36.77 -7.65 -5.49
N GLN A 722 -36.25 -6.67 -4.76
CA GLN A 722 -36.64 -5.26 -4.85
C GLN A 722 -35.39 -4.37 -4.74
N LEU A 723 -35.09 -3.66 -5.83
CA LEU A 723 -33.80 -2.99 -6.00
C LEU A 723 -33.98 -1.67 -6.74
N HIS A 724 -33.04 -0.73 -6.55
CA HIS A 724 -32.76 0.36 -7.47
C HIS A 724 -31.31 0.30 -7.91
N ILE A 725 -31.07 0.42 -9.22
CA ILE A 725 -29.75 0.28 -9.83
C ILE A 725 -29.17 1.68 -10.10
N GLU A 726 -28.04 1.99 -9.51
CA GLU A 726 -27.28 3.19 -9.88
C GLU A 726 -25.95 2.79 -10.52
N ALA A 727 -25.84 3.01 -11.84
CA ALA A 727 -24.68 2.61 -12.63
C ALA A 727 -23.86 3.84 -13.08
N CYS A 728 -22.54 3.71 -13.07
CA CYS A 728 -21.61 4.66 -13.67
C CYS A 728 -20.73 3.94 -14.69
N VAL A 729 -20.84 4.31 -15.95
CA VAL A 729 -20.06 3.77 -17.08
C VAL A 729 -19.10 4.86 -17.56
N HIS A 730 -17.80 4.60 -17.43
CA HIS A 730 -16.76 5.56 -17.82
C HIS A 730 -15.67 4.86 -18.60
N GLY A 731 -15.25 5.41 -19.72
CA GLY A 731 -14.12 4.90 -20.49
C GLY A 731 -14.36 4.84 -22.00
N ASN A 732 -13.70 3.89 -22.66
CA ASN A 732 -13.83 3.68 -24.09
C ASN A 732 -15.08 2.88 -24.44
N VAL A 733 -16.24 3.45 -24.17
CA VAL A 733 -17.58 2.88 -24.41
C VAL A 733 -18.47 3.93 -25.02
N HIS A 734 -19.32 3.58 -26.01
CA HIS A 734 -20.32 4.47 -26.56
C HIS A 734 -21.57 4.54 -25.68
N LYS A 735 -22.35 5.64 -25.82
CA LYS A 735 -23.58 5.86 -25.06
C LYS A 735 -24.56 4.68 -25.18
N GLU A 736 -24.74 4.19 -26.41
CA GLU A 736 -25.64 3.09 -26.72
C GLU A 736 -25.21 1.78 -26.02
N ASP A 737 -23.91 1.55 -25.94
CA ASP A 737 -23.37 0.35 -25.27
C ASP A 737 -23.44 0.50 -23.73
N ALA A 738 -23.27 1.70 -23.19
CA ALA A 738 -23.49 1.98 -21.77
C ALA A 738 -24.96 1.71 -21.38
N LEU A 739 -25.93 2.10 -22.22
CA LEU A 739 -27.35 1.76 -22.02
C LEU A 739 -27.58 0.25 -22.07
N LYS A 740 -26.99 -0.46 -23.05
CA LYS A 740 -27.10 -1.94 -23.14
C LYS A 740 -26.54 -2.63 -21.90
N LEU A 741 -25.46 -2.12 -21.29
CA LEU A 741 -24.93 -2.67 -20.03
C LEU A 741 -25.94 -2.51 -18.90
N THR A 742 -26.60 -1.36 -18.77
CA THR A 742 -27.65 -1.16 -17.77
C THR A 742 -28.87 -2.02 -18.04
N ASP A 743 -29.31 -2.13 -19.30
CA ASP A 743 -30.42 -2.99 -19.72
C ASP A 743 -30.12 -4.49 -19.42
N MET A 744 -28.86 -4.90 -19.60
CA MET A 744 -28.38 -6.23 -19.23
C MET A 744 -28.55 -6.48 -17.73
N ILE A 745 -28.15 -5.52 -16.87
CA ILE A 745 -28.27 -5.64 -15.41
C ILE A 745 -29.76 -5.82 -15.04
N GLU A 746 -30.63 -4.97 -15.55
CA GLU A 746 -32.05 -5.04 -15.29
C GLU A 746 -32.67 -6.35 -15.81
N THR A 747 -32.33 -6.74 -17.04
CA THR A 747 -32.88 -7.95 -17.68
C THR A 747 -32.50 -9.24 -16.96
N ILE A 748 -31.26 -9.29 -16.46
CA ILE A 748 -30.76 -10.47 -15.73
C ILE A 748 -31.33 -10.50 -14.32
N LEU A 749 -31.26 -9.40 -13.59
CA LEU A 749 -31.67 -9.35 -12.18
C LEU A 749 -33.18 -9.31 -12.01
N LYS A 750 -33.93 -8.76 -12.97
CA LYS A 750 -35.42 -8.65 -12.98
C LYS A 750 -36.01 -8.08 -11.68
N PRO A 751 -35.50 -6.93 -11.19
CA PRO A 751 -35.92 -6.40 -9.90
C PRO A 751 -37.35 -5.86 -9.97
N ARG A 752 -38.05 -5.90 -8.84
CA ARG A 752 -39.16 -5.00 -8.61
C ARG A 752 -38.63 -3.64 -8.20
N VAL A 753 -39.38 -2.60 -8.53
CA VAL A 753 -39.05 -1.23 -8.17
C VAL A 753 -38.93 -1.09 -6.66
N LEU A 754 -37.82 -0.50 -6.21
CA LEU A 754 -37.64 -0.03 -4.84
C LEU A 754 -38.14 1.44 -4.78
N PRO A 755 -39.24 1.73 -4.05
CA PRO A 755 -39.71 3.09 -3.91
C PRO A 755 -38.61 4.03 -3.40
N LYS A 756 -38.60 5.26 -3.90
CA LYS A 756 -37.57 6.25 -3.56
C LYS A 756 -37.55 6.56 -2.05
N GLU A 757 -38.70 6.47 -1.41
CA GLU A 757 -38.87 6.69 0.03
C GLU A 757 -38.23 5.60 0.89
N GLU A 758 -37.94 4.43 0.29
CA GLU A 758 -37.26 3.32 0.92
C GLU A 758 -35.76 3.26 0.63
N TRP A 759 -35.23 4.20 -0.14
CA TRP A 759 -33.80 4.22 -0.45
C TRP A 759 -33.00 4.45 0.84
N PRO A 760 -31.88 3.73 1.05
CA PRO A 760 -31.02 3.95 2.21
C PRO A 760 -30.50 5.38 2.26
N VAL A 761 -30.69 6.05 3.37
CA VAL A 761 -30.15 7.39 3.65
C VAL A 761 -29.00 7.23 4.62
N ILE A 762 -27.80 7.64 4.20
CA ILE A 762 -26.60 7.53 5.02
C ILE A 762 -26.37 8.83 5.77
N ARG A 763 -26.26 8.74 7.12
CA ARG A 763 -26.15 9.90 8.02
C ARG A 763 -25.07 9.66 9.06
N SER A 764 -24.48 10.76 9.52
CA SER A 764 -23.55 10.78 10.65
C SER A 764 -24.26 11.31 11.90
N LEU A 765 -23.72 11.01 13.06
CA LEU A 765 -24.12 11.64 14.31
C LEU A 765 -23.57 13.07 14.36
N ASP A 766 -24.39 14.00 14.86
CA ASP A 766 -24.02 15.39 15.04
C ASP A 766 -23.68 15.66 16.51
N PHE A 767 -22.51 16.21 16.76
CA PHE A 767 -22.02 16.42 18.12
C PHE A 767 -22.38 17.82 18.60
N PRO A 768 -23.07 17.94 19.75
CA PRO A 768 -23.36 19.24 20.31
C PRO A 768 -22.10 20.04 20.62
N PRO A 769 -22.11 21.37 20.42
CA PRO A 769 -21.00 22.23 20.79
C PRO A 769 -20.61 22.04 22.27
N GLY A 770 -19.29 21.93 22.53
CA GLY A 770 -18.74 21.72 23.88
C GLY A 770 -18.83 20.28 24.38
N SER A 771 -19.30 19.32 23.56
CA SER A 771 -19.29 17.91 23.95
C SER A 771 -17.86 17.37 24.13
N ASN A 772 -17.69 16.50 25.13
CA ASN A 772 -16.42 15.86 25.46
C ASN A 772 -16.69 14.39 25.80
N TYR A 773 -16.45 13.49 24.85
CA TYR A 773 -16.75 12.06 24.97
C TYR A 773 -15.46 11.24 25.02
N LEU A 774 -15.49 10.19 25.86
CA LEU A 774 -14.41 9.22 25.99
C LEU A 774 -14.96 7.81 25.84
N PHE A 775 -14.37 7.03 24.95
CA PHE A 775 -14.61 5.59 24.82
C PHE A 775 -13.31 4.83 25.06
N GLN A 776 -13.38 3.80 25.91
CA GLN A 776 -12.22 2.97 26.24
C GLN A 776 -12.49 1.50 25.93
N LYS A 777 -11.50 0.83 25.34
CA LYS A 777 -11.54 -0.58 25.03
C LYS A 777 -10.19 -1.23 25.34
N THR A 778 -10.20 -2.30 26.13
CA THR A 778 -9.01 -3.12 26.35
C THR A 778 -8.80 -4.05 25.16
N LEU A 779 -7.59 -4.07 24.61
CA LEU A 779 -7.19 -4.95 23.52
C LEU A 779 -7.21 -6.42 23.95
N LYS A 780 -7.54 -7.32 23.02
CA LYS A 780 -7.58 -8.77 23.32
C LYS A 780 -6.21 -9.44 23.27
N ASP A 781 -5.29 -8.91 22.48
CA ASP A 781 -3.92 -9.41 22.44
C ASP A 781 -3.19 -9.04 23.73
N THR A 782 -2.96 -10.03 24.58
CA THR A 782 -2.28 -9.86 25.88
C THR A 782 -0.78 -9.62 25.75
N ALA A 783 -0.18 -9.91 24.61
CA ALA A 783 1.24 -9.70 24.33
C ALA A 783 1.53 -8.30 23.79
N ASN A 784 0.51 -7.59 23.32
CA ASN A 784 0.67 -6.26 22.78
C ASN A 784 0.93 -5.24 23.88
N VAL A 785 2.00 -4.45 23.73
CA VAL A 785 2.43 -3.39 24.68
C VAL A 785 2.02 -2.00 24.26
N ASN A 786 1.45 -1.84 23.05
CA ASN A 786 1.11 -0.55 22.48
C ASN A 786 -0.35 -0.17 22.78
N HIS A 787 -0.54 0.96 23.45
CA HIS A 787 -1.81 1.67 23.48
C HIS A 787 -2.05 2.39 22.16
N CYS A 788 -3.28 2.75 21.88
CA CYS A 788 -3.60 3.62 20.75
C CYS A 788 -4.70 4.60 21.12
N ILE A 789 -4.54 5.85 20.68
CA ILE A 789 -5.54 6.89 20.84
C ILE A 789 -5.94 7.41 19.45
N GLU A 790 -7.25 7.56 19.20
CA GLU A 790 -7.77 8.46 18.17
C GLU A 790 -8.47 9.62 18.86
N TYR A 791 -7.91 10.80 18.71
CA TYR A 791 -8.40 12.06 19.21
C TYR A 791 -9.14 12.77 18.07
N TYR A 792 -10.47 12.75 18.11
CA TYR A 792 -11.33 13.26 17.05
C TYR A 792 -12.00 14.56 17.46
N LEU A 793 -11.94 15.57 16.60
CA LEU A 793 -12.64 16.85 16.70
C LEU A 793 -13.71 16.93 15.63
N HIS A 794 -14.95 17.09 16.01
CA HIS A 794 -16.08 17.30 15.13
C HIS A 794 -16.15 18.76 14.69
N LEU A 795 -16.20 19.02 13.39
CA LEU A 795 -16.15 20.39 12.82
C LEU A 795 -17.46 20.83 12.18
N GLY A 796 -18.29 19.90 11.73
CA GLY A 796 -19.60 20.23 11.17
C GLY A 796 -19.97 19.51 9.88
N ASP A 797 -20.89 20.08 9.12
CA ASP A 797 -21.47 19.51 7.89
C ASP A 797 -20.44 19.47 6.75
N LYS A 798 -20.29 18.31 6.14
CA LYS A 798 -19.43 18.09 4.96
C LYS A 798 -19.89 18.87 3.73
N GLY A 799 -21.19 19.18 3.61
CA GLY A 799 -21.75 20.03 2.55
C GLY A 799 -21.33 21.49 2.67
N ASP A 800 -20.94 21.95 3.86
CA ASP A 800 -20.48 23.32 4.07
C ASP A 800 -19.06 23.52 3.49
N ARG A 801 -18.99 24.27 2.40
CA ARG A 801 -17.75 24.54 1.68
C ARG A 801 -16.75 25.36 2.51
N MET A 802 -17.24 26.25 3.39
CA MET A 802 -16.36 27.04 4.26
C MET A 802 -15.68 26.15 5.30
N ILE A 803 -16.41 25.22 5.92
CA ILE A 803 -15.88 24.21 6.84
C ILE A 803 -14.82 23.36 6.11
N ARG A 804 -15.12 22.87 4.90
CA ARG A 804 -14.16 22.10 4.10
C ARG A 804 -12.88 22.86 3.79
N ALA A 805 -13.01 24.11 3.30
CA ALA A 805 -11.86 24.94 2.94
C ALA A 805 -10.98 25.25 4.17
N LYS A 806 -11.59 25.67 5.28
CA LYS A 806 -10.87 25.95 6.53
C LYS A 806 -10.18 24.70 7.10
N THR A 807 -10.85 23.55 7.03
CA THR A 807 -10.28 22.30 7.54
C THR A 807 -9.10 21.81 6.69
N GLN A 808 -9.17 21.94 5.37
CA GLN A 808 -8.07 21.61 4.47
C GLN A 808 -6.85 22.51 4.69
N LEU A 809 -7.08 23.80 4.95
CA LEU A 809 -5.98 24.72 5.26
C LEU A 809 -5.40 24.45 6.66
N LEU A 810 -6.24 24.10 7.63
CA LEU A 810 -5.82 23.67 8.96
C LEU A 810 -4.89 22.45 8.87
N ASP A 811 -5.30 21.44 8.09
CA ASP A 811 -4.48 20.23 7.87
C ASP A 811 -3.10 20.58 7.31
N GLN A 812 -3.04 21.43 6.30
CA GLN A 812 -1.77 21.87 5.72
C GLN A 812 -0.88 22.62 6.73
N ILE A 813 -1.46 23.40 7.63
CA ILE A 813 -0.71 24.17 8.63
C ILE A 813 -0.22 23.28 9.79
N ILE A 814 -1.01 22.29 10.21
CA ILE A 814 -0.75 21.50 11.43
C ILE A 814 0.08 20.24 11.13
N HIS A 815 -0.05 19.66 9.95
CA HIS A 815 0.45 18.30 9.64
C HIS A 815 1.94 18.14 9.95
N GLU A 816 2.80 19.00 9.40
CA GLU A 816 4.26 18.94 9.63
C GLU A 816 4.63 19.27 11.08
N PRO A 817 4.15 20.36 11.70
CA PRO A 817 4.45 20.65 13.10
C PRO A 817 3.98 19.57 14.09
N ALA A 818 2.86 18.89 13.82
CA ALA A 818 2.37 17.80 14.64
C ALA A 818 3.32 16.61 14.57
N PHE A 819 3.76 16.27 13.36
CA PHE A 819 4.70 15.17 13.17
C PHE A 819 6.06 15.46 13.82
N ASP A 820 6.61 16.66 13.59
CA ASP A 820 7.88 17.09 14.18
C ASP A 820 7.81 17.09 15.72
N GLN A 821 6.76 17.68 16.31
CA GLN A 821 6.63 17.75 17.75
C GLN A 821 6.34 16.39 18.39
N LEU A 822 5.30 15.71 17.97
CA LEU A 822 4.78 14.53 18.67
C LEU A 822 5.58 13.25 18.35
N ARG A 823 6.07 13.12 17.11
CA ARG A 823 6.87 11.95 16.71
C ARG A 823 8.37 12.21 16.90
N THR A 824 8.90 13.27 16.27
CA THR A 824 10.36 13.47 16.20
C THR A 824 10.93 13.96 17.53
N LYS A 825 10.33 14.98 18.16
CA LYS A 825 10.85 15.56 19.42
C LYS A 825 10.41 14.80 20.65
N GLU A 826 9.13 14.50 20.79
CA GLU A 826 8.57 13.83 21.98
C GLU A 826 8.65 12.31 21.92
N GLN A 827 8.86 11.73 20.72
CA GLN A 827 9.02 10.28 20.52
C GLN A 827 7.87 9.45 21.09
N LEU A 828 6.63 9.93 20.86
CA LEU A 828 5.45 9.26 21.41
C LEU A 828 5.21 7.89 20.78
N GLY A 829 5.70 7.66 19.56
CA GLY A 829 5.62 6.37 18.89
C GLY A 829 5.98 6.47 17.40
N TYR A 830 6.07 5.34 16.73
CA TYR A 830 6.29 5.31 15.28
C TYR A 830 5.04 5.79 14.51
N VAL A 831 3.85 5.35 14.94
CA VAL A 831 2.57 5.80 14.34
C VAL A 831 2.11 7.06 15.05
N VAL A 832 2.34 8.20 14.40
CA VAL A 832 1.81 9.51 14.77
C VAL A 832 1.23 10.11 13.50
N PHE A 833 -0.06 10.29 13.46
CA PHE A 833 -0.80 10.80 12.32
C PHE A 833 -1.73 11.93 12.75
N SER A 834 -1.80 12.99 11.96
CA SER A 834 -2.82 14.04 12.06
C SER A 834 -3.45 14.27 10.70
N GLY A 835 -4.73 14.61 10.64
CA GLY A 835 -5.36 14.89 9.36
C GLY A 835 -6.88 14.94 9.41
N LEU A 836 -7.45 15.13 8.23
CA LEU A 836 -8.88 15.16 8.01
C LEU A 836 -9.54 13.81 8.31
N ARG A 837 -10.73 13.86 8.91
CA ARG A 837 -11.65 12.73 8.95
C ARG A 837 -12.97 13.11 8.29
N SER A 838 -13.28 12.50 7.16
CA SER A 838 -14.54 12.65 6.46
C SER A 838 -15.44 11.47 6.74
N SER A 839 -16.60 11.70 7.34
CA SER A 839 -17.67 10.73 7.49
C SER A 839 -18.69 10.87 6.35
N ALA A 840 -19.85 10.22 6.47
CA ALA A 840 -20.89 10.30 5.43
C ALA A 840 -21.32 11.74 5.16
N THR A 841 -21.66 12.49 6.20
CA THR A 841 -22.20 13.85 6.12
C THR A 841 -21.46 14.87 6.98
N THR A 842 -20.41 14.44 7.73
CA THR A 842 -19.66 15.33 8.60
C THR A 842 -18.18 15.37 8.28
N TYR A 843 -17.54 16.46 8.63
CA TYR A 843 -16.10 16.71 8.57
C TYR A 843 -15.55 16.87 9.99
N GLY A 844 -14.35 16.32 10.17
CA GLY A 844 -13.61 16.44 11.41
C GLY A 844 -12.11 16.47 11.19
N PHE A 845 -11.39 16.70 12.28
CA PHE A 845 -9.94 16.62 12.35
C PHE A 845 -9.53 15.59 13.39
N ARG A 846 -8.48 14.83 13.16
CA ARG A 846 -8.06 13.77 14.08
C ARG A 846 -6.55 13.71 14.28
N PHE A 847 -6.17 13.13 15.43
CA PHE A 847 -4.84 12.59 15.68
C PHE A 847 -4.94 11.10 16.00
N ILE A 848 -4.02 10.31 15.47
CA ILE A 848 -3.86 8.90 15.84
C ILE A 848 -2.43 8.73 16.33
N ILE A 849 -2.27 8.20 17.56
CA ILE A 849 -0.96 7.89 18.12
C ILE A 849 -1.01 6.47 18.69
N GLN A 850 -0.10 5.61 18.21
CA GLN A 850 0.15 4.29 18.81
C GLN A 850 1.48 4.33 19.56
N SER A 851 1.46 3.96 20.83
CA SER A 851 2.58 4.18 21.75
C SER A 851 2.61 3.17 22.89
N GLU A 852 3.78 2.95 23.44
CA GLU A 852 3.92 2.28 24.75
C GLU A 852 3.50 3.16 25.93
N ARG A 853 3.26 4.48 25.72
CA ARG A 853 2.76 5.42 26.72
C ARG A 853 1.26 5.26 26.95
N THR A 854 0.79 5.62 28.14
CA THR A 854 -0.64 5.55 28.46
C THR A 854 -1.47 6.50 27.61
N SER A 855 -2.72 6.14 27.37
CA SER A 855 -3.61 6.95 26.52
C SER A 855 -3.89 8.33 27.11
N GLU A 856 -3.95 8.45 28.44
CA GLU A 856 -4.12 9.72 29.15
C GLU A 856 -2.93 10.65 28.94
N TYR A 857 -1.72 10.10 28.99
CA TYR A 857 -0.50 10.87 28.69
C TYR A 857 -0.52 11.35 27.22
N LEU A 858 -0.87 10.48 26.28
CA LEU A 858 -0.96 10.83 24.86
C LEU A 858 -2.00 11.94 24.62
N GLU A 859 -3.16 11.86 25.26
CA GLU A 859 -4.20 12.88 25.17
C GLU A 859 -3.68 14.23 25.67
N SER A 860 -2.98 14.25 26.81
CA SER A 860 -2.40 15.47 27.37
C SER A 860 -1.34 16.10 26.44
N ARG A 861 -0.56 15.29 25.72
CA ARG A 861 0.46 15.79 24.77
C ARG A 861 -0.19 16.40 23.52
N ILE A 862 -1.28 15.79 23.02
CA ILE A 862 -2.07 16.36 21.92
C ILE A 862 -2.66 17.71 22.33
N ASP A 863 -3.29 17.80 23.51
CA ASP A 863 -3.84 19.06 24.03
C ASP A 863 -2.75 20.12 24.22
N SER A 864 -1.57 19.77 24.74
CA SER A 864 -0.42 20.68 24.87
C SER A 864 0.06 21.19 23.51
N PHE A 865 0.16 20.30 22.53
CA PHE A 865 0.51 20.68 21.15
C PHE A 865 -0.52 21.66 20.58
N LEU A 866 -1.81 21.33 20.67
CA LEU A 866 -2.88 22.20 20.17
C LEU A 866 -2.91 23.56 20.88
N ALA A 867 -2.64 23.62 22.18
CA ALA A 867 -2.54 24.88 22.90
C ALA A 867 -1.40 25.76 22.36
N ALA A 868 -0.23 25.16 22.10
CA ALA A 868 0.93 25.87 21.55
C ALA A 868 0.69 26.40 20.12
N GLN A 869 -0.10 25.70 19.32
CA GLN A 869 -0.39 26.09 17.93
C GLN A 869 -1.20 27.41 17.84
N THR A 870 -1.89 27.81 18.87
CA THR A 870 -2.58 29.12 18.90
C THR A 870 -1.59 30.27 18.67
N ALA A 871 -0.49 30.31 19.44
CA ALA A 871 0.53 31.34 19.29
C ALA A 871 1.29 31.22 17.94
N SER A 872 1.52 30.00 17.48
CA SER A 872 2.15 29.73 16.18
C SER A 872 1.34 30.34 15.03
N LEU A 873 0.03 30.13 15.03
CA LEU A 873 -0.87 30.67 14.01
C LEU A 873 -0.97 32.21 14.08
N GLU A 874 -1.05 32.78 15.29
CA GLU A 874 -1.09 34.23 15.50
C GLU A 874 0.19 34.92 14.99
N ASN A 875 1.37 34.31 15.23
CA ASN A 875 2.66 34.85 14.87
C ASN A 875 3.11 34.51 13.44
N MET A 876 2.37 33.67 12.72
CA MET A 876 2.70 33.29 11.35
C MET A 876 2.77 34.53 10.44
N SER A 877 3.78 34.63 9.59
CA SER A 877 3.86 35.70 8.61
C SER A 877 2.76 35.58 7.54
N ASP A 878 2.34 36.70 6.95
CA ASP A 878 1.39 36.66 5.83
C ASP A 878 1.94 35.88 4.63
N ALA A 879 3.24 35.95 4.41
CA ALA A 879 3.91 35.20 3.34
C ALA A 879 3.82 33.68 3.55
N ASP A 880 4.02 33.20 4.78
CA ASP A 880 3.89 31.77 5.13
C ASP A 880 2.44 31.33 5.03
N PHE A 881 1.50 32.16 5.50
CA PHE A 881 0.07 31.88 5.39
C PHE A 881 -0.35 31.73 3.92
N GLU A 882 0.07 32.64 3.05
CA GLU A 882 -0.20 32.53 1.61
C GLU A 882 0.51 31.33 0.96
N SER A 883 1.67 30.91 1.48
CA SER A 883 2.34 29.69 1.04
C SER A 883 1.52 28.45 1.37
N HIS A 884 0.95 28.33 2.56
CA HIS A 884 0.06 27.24 2.94
C HIS A 884 -1.20 27.18 2.07
N LYS A 885 -1.82 28.34 1.79
CA LYS A 885 -2.97 28.42 0.87
C LYS A 885 -2.62 27.90 -0.52
N ARG A 886 -1.48 28.33 -1.09
CA ARG A 886 -1.01 27.85 -2.40
C ARG A 886 -0.79 26.35 -2.39
N SER A 887 -0.21 25.79 -1.33
CA SER A 887 0.02 24.36 -1.20
C SER A 887 -1.29 23.57 -1.23
N VAL A 888 -2.33 24.02 -0.53
CA VAL A 888 -3.66 23.40 -0.57
C VAL A 888 -4.26 23.47 -1.97
N ILE A 889 -4.19 24.64 -2.61
CA ILE A 889 -4.75 24.85 -3.96
C ILE A 889 -4.07 23.90 -4.97
N ILE A 890 -2.74 23.79 -4.95
CA ILE A 890 -1.99 22.89 -5.83
C ILE A 890 -2.42 21.44 -5.61
N LYS A 891 -2.49 20.98 -4.37
CA LYS A 891 -2.94 19.62 -4.03
C LYS A 891 -4.37 19.35 -4.52
N ARG A 892 -5.27 20.32 -4.36
CA ARG A 892 -6.69 20.16 -4.78
C ARG A 892 -6.87 20.11 -6.29
N LEU A 893 -6.06 20.86 -7.03
CA LEU A 893 -6.16 21.01 -8.49
C LEU A 893 -5.22 20.07 -9.25
N GLU A 894 -4.52 19.16 -8.56
CA GLU A 894 -3.64 18.20 -9.21
C GLU A 894 -4.39 17.39 -10.26
N LYS A 895 -3.79 17.31 -11.46
CA LYS A 895 -4.34 16.56 -12.60
C LYS A 895 -4.37 15.07 -12.29
N LEU A 896 -5.42 14.42 -12.71
CA LEU A 896 -5.55 12.97 -12.62
C LEU A 896 -4.57 12.29 -13.61
N LYS A 897 -4.06 11.14 -13.23
CA LYS A 897 -2.99 10.46 -13.96
C LYS A 897 -3.50 9.32 -14.84
N ASN A 898 -4.68 8.79 -14.56
CA ASN A 898 -5.24 7.64 -15.24
C ASN A 898 -6.77 7.60 -15.17
N LEU A 899 -7.37 6.73 -15.97
CA LEU A 899 -8.81 6.52 -16.07
C LEU A 899 -9.44 6.16 -14.71
N ASP A 900 -8.78 5.31 -13.92
CA ASP A 900 -9.32 4.83 -12.64
C ASP A 900 -9.45 5.96 -11.61
N GLN A 901 -8.48 6.87 -11.57
CA GLN A 901 -8.55 8.06 -10.71
C GLN A 901 -9.72 8.97 -11.11
N GLU A 902 -9.99 9.13 -12.40
CA GLU A 902 -11.12 9.92 -12.89
C GLU A 902 -12.45 9.25 -12.55
N THR A 903 -12.57 7.96 -12.79
CA THR A 903 -13.74 7.15 -12.40
C THR A 903 -14.01 7.26 -10.90
N GLY A 904 -12.96 7.08 -10.08
CA GLY A 904 -13.08 7.19 -8.62
C GLY A 904 -13.54 8.58 -8.17
N ARG A 905 -13.05 9.65 -8.80
CA ARG A 905 -13.52 11.03 -8.53
C ARG A 905 -14.99 11.21 -8.87
N HIS A 906 -15.45 10.71 -10.01
CA HIS A 906 -16.86 10.78 -10.39
C HIS A 906 -17.73 9.94 -9.46
N TRP A 907 -17.32 8.70 -9.19
CA TRP A 907 -18.06 7.81 -8.32
C TRP A 907 -18.19 8.36 -6.89
N ALA A 908 -17.15 8.99 -6.36
CA ALA A 908 -17.20 9.62 -5.05
C ALA A 908 -18.32 10.69 -4.94
N GLN A 909 -18.61 11.42 -6.02
CA GLN A 909 -19.69 12.43 -6.05
C GLN A 909 -21.07 11.82 -6.34
N ILE A 910 -21.13 10.69 -7.03
CA ILE A 910 -22.36 9.94 -7.24
C ILE A 910 -22.75 9.21 -5.95
N SER A 911 -21.84 8.47 -5.36
CA SER A 911 -22.11 7.66 -4.18
C SER A 911 -22.41 8.47 -2.92
N ASN A 912 -21.86 9.68 -2.78
CA ASN A 912 -22.14 10.55 -1.66
C ASN A 912 -23.40 11.42 -1.85
N GLU A 913 -24.00 11.43 -3.06
CA GLU A 913 -25.20 12.17 -3.45
C GLU A 913 -25.10 13.71 -3.34
N TYR A 914 -23.91 14.26 -3.17
CA TYR A 914 -23.71 15.72 -3.26
C TYR A 914 -23.66 16.22 -4.70
N TYR A 915 -23.28 15.38 -5.66
CA TYR A 915 -23.09 15.69 -7.09
C TYR A 915 -22.21 16.92 -7.34
N ASP A 916 -21.22 17.15 -6.45
CA ASP A 916 -20.27 18.28 -6.55
C ASP A 916 -19.05 17.89 -7.39
N PHE A 917 -19.24 17.61 -8.67
CA PHE A 917 -18.15 17.21 -9.57
C PHE A 917 -17.07 18.26 -9.73
N GLU A 918 -17.33 19.51 -9.39
CA GLU A 918 -16.40 20.64 -9.38
C GLU A 918 -15.87 20.94 -7.96
N ALA A 919 -15.99 20.01 -7.02
CA ALA A 919 -15.59 20.21 -5.62
C ALA A 919 -14.15 20.71 -5.48
N ALA A 920 -13.22 20.14 -6.27
CA ALA A 920 -11.82 20.51 -6.22
C ALA A 920 -11.60 21.99 -6.60
N GLN A 921 -12.21 22.43 -7.69
CA GLN A 921 -12.08 23.81 -8.19
C GLN A 921 -12.75 24.81 -7.24
N ARG A 922 -13.94 24.48 -6.74
CA ARG A 922 -14.69 25.36 -5.84
C ARG A 922 -14.08 25.44 -4.44
N ASP A 923 -13.53 24.32 -3.93
CA ASP A 923 -12.79 24.32 -2.66
C ASP A 923 -11.50 25.15 -2.79
N ALA A 924 -10.74 24.98 -3.88
CA ALA A 924 -9.54 25.75 -4.15
C ALA A 924 -9.84 27.25 -4.26
N ALA A 925 -10.93 27.64 -4.96
CA ALA A 925 -11.37 29.03 -5.02
C ALA A 925 -11.72 29.57 -3.63
N LYS A 926 -12.35 28.75 -2.78
CA LYS A 926 -12.72 29.16 -1.41
C LYS A 926 -11.50 29.30 -0.50
N VAL A 927 -10.52 28.39 -0.61
CA VAL A 927 -9.23 28.49 0.11
C VAL A 927 -8.50 29.77 -0.27
N LYS A 928 -8.55 30.18 -1.55
CA LYS A 928 -7.91 31.42 -2.01
C LYS A 928 -8.47 32.66 -1.34
N GLU A 929 -9.76 32.67 -0.97
CA GLU A 929 -10.42 33.81 -0.31
C GLU A 929 -10.12 33.87 1.20
N LEU A 930 -9.71 32.80 1.84
CA LEU A 930 -9.51 32.71 3.29
C LEU A 930 -8.44 33.70 3.78
N THR A 931 -8.74 34.33 4.89
CA THR A 931 -7.85 35.24 5.61
C THR A 931 -7.27 34.55 6.86
N LYS A 932 -6.10 35.02 7.31
CA LYS A 932 -5.48 34.57 8.55
C LYS A 932 -6.40 34.76 9.76
N SER A 933 -7.11 35.90 9.83
CA SER A 933 -8.06 36.20 10.90
C SER A 933 -9.19 35.18 10.98
N GLU A 934 -9.79 34.79 9.85
CA GLU A 934 -10.81 33.75 9.78
C GLU A 934 -10.30 32.38 10.25
N MET A 935 -9.02 32.08 9.98
CA MET A 935 -8.40 30.84 10.43
C MET A 935 -8.11 30.83 11.93
N ILE A 936 -7.69 31.98 12.50
CA ILE A 936 -7.52 32.15 13.95
C ILE A 936 -8.85 31.98 14.67
N GLU A 937 -9.91 32.59 14.15
CA GLU A 937 -11.28 32.45 14.70
C GLU A 937 -11.76 30.99 14.64
N PHE A 938 -11.59 30.35 13.48
CA PHE A 938 -11.94 28.93 13.30
C PHE A 938 -11.18 28.02 14.28
N TYR A 939 -9.86 28.24 14.42
CA TYR A 939 -9.02 27.51 15.34
C TYR A 939 -9.48 27.70 16.80
N SER A 940 -9.73 28.93 17.17
CA SER A 940 -10.19 29.30 18.54
C SER A 940 -11.55 28.73 18.87
N THR A 941 -12.44 28.58 17.88
CA THR A 941 -13.80 28.07 18.04
C THR A 941 -13.83 26.54 18.13
N TYR A 942 -13.13 25.84 17.23
CA TYR A 942 -13.32 24.40 17.03
C TYR A 942 -12.15 23.53 17.53
N ILE A 943 -10.92 24.08 17.63
CA ILE A 943 -9.70 23.30 17.82
C ILE A 943 -9.06 23.54 19.18
N LYS A 944 -8.95 24.79 19.59
CA LYS A 944 -8.26 25.20 20.81
C LYS A 944 -8.78 24.43 22.04
N PRO A 945 -7.90 23.82 22.86
CA PRO A 945 -8.32 23.02 24.03
C PRO A 945 -9.27 23.73 25.00
N THR A 946 -9.12 25.04 25.16
CA THR A 946 -9.93 25.87 26.07
C THR A 946 -11.22 26.38 25.43
N SER A 947 -11.52 26.05 24.17
CA SER A 947 -12.74 26.52 23.50
C SER A 947 -14.00 25.91 24.13
N PRO A 948 -15.01 26.72 24.49
CA PRO A 948 -16.26 26.23 25.08
C PRO A 948 -17.15 25.50 24.06
N THR A 949 -16.89 25.66 22.76
CA THR A 949 -17.69 25.08 21.68
C THR A 949 -17.00 23.87 21.02
N ARG A 950 -15.75 23.57 21.38
CA ARG A 950 -15.04 22.42 20.85
C ARG A 950 -15.78 21.12 21.15
N ALA A 951 -16.11 20.35 20.11
CA ALA A 951 -16.74 19.04 20.23
C ALA A 951 -15.71 17.92 20.01
N LYS A 952 -15.46 17.12 21.04
CA LYS A 952 -14.38 16.12 21.07
C LYS A 952 -14.91 14.72 21.36
N LEU A 953 -14.40 13.73 20.65
CA LEU A 953 -14.49 12.30 20.98
C LEU A 953 -13.07 11.72 21.04
N VAL A 954 -12.75 11.08 22.14
CA VAL A 954 -11.49 10.33 22.27
C VAL A 954 -11.82 8.84 22.35
N VAL A 955 -11.19 8.07 21.51
CA VAL A 955 -11.23 6.60 21.57
C VAL A 955 -9.84 6.13 22.02
N GLN A 956 -9.82 5.27 23.02
CA GLN A 956 -8.60 4.73 23.61
C GLN A 956 -8.64 3.20 23.57
N LEU A 957 -7.66 2.61 22.88
CA LEU A 957 -7.39 1.17 22.93
C LEU A 957 -6.26 0.92 23.91
N ILE A 958 -6.54 0.17 24.96
CA ILE A 958 -5.65 -0.02 26.10
C ILE A 958 -4.94 -1.37 25.97
N ALA A 959 -3.61 -1.34 25.95
CA ALA A 959 -2.77 -2.53 25.94
C ALA A 959 -2.86 -3.28 27.28
N GLN A 960 -2.72 -4.61 27.23
CA GLN A 960 -2.63 -5.44 28.43
C GLN A 960 -1.17 -5.75 28.83
N GLY A 961 -0.27 -5.76 27.87
CA GLY A 961 1.17 -5.91 28.11
C GLY A 961 1.75 -4.64 28.72
N ILE A 962 2.63 -4.80 29.70
CA ILE A 962 3.32 -3.67 30.35
C ILE A 962 4.76 -3.67 29.87
N SER A 963 5.18 -2.61 29.19
CA SER A 963 6.59 -2.41 28.91
C SER A 963 7.35 -2.10 30.19
N PRO A 964 8.48 -2.74 30.48
CA PRO A 964 9.31 -2.44 31.65
C PRO A 964 9.74 -0.97 31.73
N LYS A 965 9.90 -0.30 30.58
CA LYS A 965 10.32 1.12 30.47
C LYS A 965 9.22 2.11 30.86
N VAL A 966 7.95 1.71 30.80
CA VAL A 966 6.82 2.59 31.20
C VAL A 966 6.79 2.78 32.71
N LYS A 967 7.16 1.77 33.49
CA LYS A 967 7.21 1.89 34.96
C LYS A 967 8.22 2.95 35.45
N GLU A 968 9.39 3.01 34.83
CA GLU A 968 10.43 4.02 35.17
C GLU A 968 10.02 5.44 34.75
N ALA A 969 9.31 5.59 33.63
CA ALA A 969 8.90 6.89 33.11
C ALA A 969 7.66 7.45 33.83
N GLU A 970 6.74 6.60 34.29
CA GLU A 970 5.59 7.02 35.12
C GLU A 970 6.03 7.50 36.49
N GLU A 971 7.06 6.90 37.08
CA GLU A 971 7.66 7.38 38.34
C GLU A 971 8.33 8.77 38.19
N LEU A 972 8.88 9.07 36.98
CA LEU A 972 9.51 10.36 36.67
C LEU A 972 8.51 11.44 36.21
N SER A 973 7.34 11.06 35.69
CA SER A 973 6.35 12.00 35.15
C SER A 973 5.24 12.40 36.15
N ASN A 974 5.22 11.86 37.36
CA ASN A 974 4.26 12.18 38.41
C ASN A 974 4.29 13.64 38.91
N GLY A 975 5.05 14.53 38.24
CA GLY A 975 5.14 15.95 38.55
C GLY A 975 4.28 16.89 37.68
N ASP A 976 3.75 16.47 36.53
CA ASP A 976 3.12 17.43 35.58
C ASP A 976 1.89 16.86 34.82
N THR A 977 1.13 15.97 35.45
CA THR A 977 -0.19 15.58 34.97
C THR A 977 -1.31 16.49 35.56
N SER A 978 -1.08 17.79 35.64
CA SER A 978 -2.16 18.74 35.67
C SER A 978 -2.83 18.69 34.30
N ALA A 979 -3.78 17.75 34.16
CA ALA A 979 -4.58 17.60 32.97
C ALA A 979 -5.16 18.97 32.58
N ILE A 980 -4.72 19.50 31.44
CA ILE A 980 -5.40 20.63 30.80
C ILE A 980 -6.68 20.06 30.22
N TRP A 981 -7.62 19.72 31.10
CA TRP A 981 -8.93 19.28 30.66
C TRP A 981 -9.59 20.44 29.93
N SER A 982 -10.04 20.18 28.73
CA SER A 982 -10.81 21.13 27.93
C SER A 982 -11.94 21.72 28.78
N ASN A 983 -12.00 23.03 28.93
CA ASN A 983 -13.09 23.83 29.51
C ASN A 983 -13.49 23.49 30.96
N GLY A 984 -12.73 22.72 31.71
CA GLY A 984 -13.10 22.27 33.04
C GLY A 984 -14.25 21.24 33.08
N THR A 985 -14.67 20.70 31.92
CA THR A 985 -15.65 19.63 31.81
C THR A 985 -14.94 18.26 31.76
N GLU A 986 -15.25 17.40 32.72
CA GLU A 986 -14.83 16.01 32.72
C GLU A 986 -15.37 15.29 31.47
N PRO A 987 -14.58 14.40 30.82
CA PRO A 987 -15.07 13.64 29.70
C PRO A 987 -16.20 12.69 30.10
N LEU A 988 -17.27 12.68 29.34
CA LEU A 988 -18.36 11.73 29.51
C LEU A 988 -17.91 10.35 28.98
N LEU A 989 -17.69 9.42 29.93
CA LEU A 989 -17.31 8.05 29.59
C LEU A 989 -18.50 7.30 28.95
N ILE A 990 -18.31 6.85 27.71
CA ILE A 990 -19.30 6.05 26.98
C ILE A 990 -19.23 4.60 27.47
N ARG A 991 -20.15 4.23 28.37
CA ARG A 991 -20.28 2.86 28.90
C ARG A 991 -21.27 2.03 28.10
N ASN A 992 -22.28 2.68 27.53
CA ASN A 992 -23.31 2.07 26.70
C ASN A 992 -23.44 2.88 25.41
N VAL A 993 -23.05 2.29 24.30
CA VAL A 993 -23.04 3.00 23.00
C VAL A 993 -24.46 3.25 22.48
N ARG A 994 -25.43 2.38 22.79
CA ARG A 994 -26.82 2.61 22.40
C ARG A 994 -27.40 3.84 23.10
N ASP A 995 -27.16 3.99 24.40
CA ASP A 995 -27.60 5.16 25.19
C ASP A 995 -26.89 6.43 24.75
N TYR A 996 -25.57 6.31 24.37
CA TYR A 996 -24.79 7.41 23.82
C TYR A 996 -25.38 7.90 22.50
N LYS A 997 -25.60 7.00 21.53
CA LYS A 997 -26.17 7.34 20.22
C LYS A 997 -27.59 7.91 20.34
N ALA A 998 -28.42 7.38 21.26
CA ALA A 998 -29.79 7.86 21.49
C ALA A 998 -29.87 9.30 22.01
N ARG A 999 -28.78 9.85 22.55
CA ARG A 999 -28.70 11.24 23.04
C ARG A 999 -28.20 12.23 21.98
N LEU A 1000 -27.72 11.73 20.84
CA LEU A 1000 -27.21 12.57 19.78
C LEU A 1000 -28.24 12.75 18.67
N SER A 1001 -28.21 13.90 18.04
CA SER A 1001 -28.93 14.13 16.80
C SER A 1001 -28.21 13.45 15.63
N VAL A 1002 -28.97 13.11 14.60
CA VAL A 1002 -28.42 12.71 13.31
C VAL A 1002 -28.42 13.90 12.37
N THR A 1003 -27.43 13.98 11.49
CA THR A 1003 -27.40 14.99 10.43
C THR A 1003 -28.52 14.74 9.43
N ALA A 1004 -28.86 15.74 8.65
CA ALA A 1004 -29.62 15.51 7.43
C ALA A 1004 -28.81 14.58 6.48
N GLY A 1005 -29.47 13.78 5.67
CA GLY A 1005 -28.81 13.11 4.56
C GLY A 1005 -28.14 14.08 3.60
N ALA A 1006 -27.27 13.59 2.74
CA ALA A 1006 -26.60 14.41 1.74
C ALA A 1006 -27.64 15.23 0.94
N ARG A 1007 -27.33 16.51 0.73
CA ARG A 1007 -28.15 17.39 -0.10
C ARG A 1007 -27.38 17.68 -1.37
N PRO A 1008 -27.95 17.36 -2.55
CA PRO A 1008 -27.36 17.70 -3.82
C PRO A 1008 -26.99 19.19 -3.90
N ILE A 1009 -25.75 19.49 -4.25
CA ILE A 1009 -25.27 20.86 -4.43
C ILE A 1009 -25.78 21.42 -5.77
N ARG A 1010 -26.02 20.54 -6.72
CA ARG A 1010 -26.63 20.83 -8.02
C ARG A 1010 -27.80 19.90 -8.26
N ASP A 1011 -28.84 20.38 -8.91
CA ASP A 1011 -30.01 19.58 -9.27
C ASP A 1011 -29.57 18.45 -10.25
N LEU A 1012 -30.10 17.25 -10.05
CA LEU A 1012 -29.78 16.12 -10.90
C LEU A 1012 -30.13 16.37 -12.37
N SER A 1013 -31.21 17.13 -12.64
CA SER A 1013 -31.62 17.52 -14.00
C SER A 1013 -30.57 18.31 -14.77
N GLU A 1014 -29.64 18.99 -14.10
CA GLU A 1014 -28.52 19.68 -14.75
C GLU A 1014 -27.52 18.74 -15.42
N PHE A 1015 -27.52 17.48 -15.03
CA PHE A 1015 -26.67 16.44 -15.60
C PHE A 1015 -27.39 15.59 -16.64
N GLU A 1016 -28.71 15.69 -16.78
CA GLU A 1016 -29.44 14.93 -17.76
C GLU A 1016 -29.09 15.36 -19.19
N GLU A 1017 -28.83 14.38 -20.04
CA GLU A 1017 -28.60 14.60 -21.44
C GLU A 1017 -29.96 14.78 -22.13
N VAL A 1018 -30.31 16.04 -22.37
CA VAL A 1018 -31.51 16.37 -23.13
C VAL A 1018 -31.32 15.85 -24.56
N ASP A 1019 -32.15 14.91 -24.98
CA ASP A 1019 -32.18 14.44 -26.36
C ASP A 1019 -32.43 15.68 -27.28
N SER A 1020 -31.38 16.12 -27.94
CA SER A 1020 -31.51 17.12 -29.01
C SER A 1020 -32.15 16.49 -30.25
N LYS A 1021 -33.37 16.02 -30.10
CA LYS A 1021 -34.29 15.76 -31.21
C LYS A 1021 -35.11 17.00 -31.42
N LEU A 1022 -34.47 18.05 -31.90
CA LEU A 1022 -35.11 19.11 -32.60
C LEU A 1022 -34.24 19.54 -33.78
#